data_e642b51c97ff9e8865177cdd281a84cc
#
_entry.id   e642b51c97ff9e8865177cdd281a84cc
#
_cell.length_a   1.000
_cell.length_b   1.000
_cell.length_c   1.000
_cell.angle_alpha   90.00
_cell.angle_beta   90.00
_cell.angle_gamma   90.00
#
_symmetry.space_group_name_H-M   'P 1'
#
loop_
_entity.id
_entity.type
_entity.pdbx_description
1 polymer ?
#
loop_
_entity_poly.entity_id
_entity_poly.type
_entity_poly.pdbx_seq_one_letter_code
_entity_poly.pdbx_strand_id
1 'polypeptide(L)'
;MYECQYPNLFKPLKLGNTILRNRIFAAPTGYCDLTVENIATEPLMAYYESKARGGCAVVHVGEAYIDSVHGVDIPKYLKLDSDDCVSHLATVADAINKHGAIASIELMHAGMFASQSYIEGHQVWAPSDTVIKTDSDKASARLNGAFLPEMPEEEILNTIELYAQAAKRVQLAGFKMVLLHGGHGWLLHQFMSPLTNHRTDKWGGSAENRCRFAVTVCDRIKEVCGKNFMIDFRMSASEVNSVGYGIENGIECAKQLDGHCDIIHCSVGNHEVIESFVVMHPSMFLEDGVNMKFAAEVKKYVKTPVAAVGSFSDPAMMEKTLADGLVDVIEIGRGVIADPDLPNKARMGKADEINQCLRCYTCFSQLITTGQYGCAINPTTGRELECKYDTPPVHKRNVVVVGGGIGGMEAALIAAERGHKVTVIEKAGRLGGVLLIEEDVSFKAKLKLYIETQARKVMKNENITVMLSTEATPELVSSLDPDAVIAALGSRPAVPTYLPGYDKANVMPAEYAYTHVNEVGNKVVVIGGGLVGAELALHLASCGKQVTIMHRHEQVKCGANGLHGQAISEQIRIHKVGTAFNTSPVEITDDGVIGKNAEGEKLYEADTVIYAVGQRPLADEAEQFRFCAPEFYTIGDCVTPATIYQATSQAFYAARDIGRL
;
A
#
# COMPACT_ATOMS: atom_id res chain seq x y z
N MET A 1 18.90 8.15 -32.46
CA MET A 1 17.42 8.21 -32.30
C MET A 1 17.13 7.56 -30.93
N TYR A 2 16.35 8.19 -30.07
CA TYR A 2 15.97 7.58 -28.79
C TYR A 2 15.07 6.36 -29.04
N GLU A 3 15.47 5.18 -28.52
CA GLU A 3 14.70 3.94 -28.61
C GLU A 3 14.02 3.69 -27.27
N CYS A 4 12.69 3.68 -27.28
CA CYS A 4 11.91 3.45 -26.06
C CYS A 4 11.87 1.95 -25.73
N GLN A 5 12.38 1.57 -24.57
CA GLN A 5 12.37 0.17 -24.11
C GLN A 5 10.93 -0.39 -23.93
N TYR A 6 9.96 0.47 -23.63
CA TYR A 6 8.57 0.11 -23.32
C TYR A 6 7.59 0.86 -24.24
N PRO A 7 7.59 0.61 -25.57
CA PRO A 7 6.86 1.44 -26.54
C PRO A 7 5.33 1.40 -26.37
N ASN A 8 4.75 0.31 -25.88
CA ASN A 8 3.30 0.20 -25.67
C ASN A 8 2.84 0.97 -24.42
N LEU A 9 3.65 1.01 -23.36
CA LEU A 9 3.39 1.85 -22.19
C LEU A 9 3.32 3.34 -22.55
N PHE A 10 4.21 3.80 -23.44
CA PHE A 10 4.34 5.21 -23.81
C PHE A 10 3.63 5.57 -25.12
N LYS A 11 2.87 4.64 -25.68
CA LYS A 11 1.99 4.92 -26.81
C LYS A 11 0.84 5.83 -26.39
N PRO A 12 0.62 6.98 -27.06
CA PRO A 12 -0.51 7.85 -26.74
C PRO A 12 -1.86 7.12 -26.82
N LEU A 13 -2.80 7.54 -25.99
CA LEU A 13 -4.18 7.07 -26.00
C LEU A 13 -5.11 8.25 -26.27
N LYS A 14 -5.98 8.13 -27.28
CA LYS A 14 -7.00 9.14 -27.57
C LYS A 14 -8.32 8.76 -26.90
N LEU A 15 -8.83 9.64 -26.05
CA LEU A 15 -10.15 9.56 -25.44
C LEU A 15 -10.92 10.83 -25.82
N GLY A 16 -12.05 10.70 -26.52
CA GLY A 16 -12.79 11.86 -27.04
C GLY A 16 -11.87 12.78 -27.85
N ASN A 17 -11.76 14.03 -27.44
CA ASN A 17 -10.89 15.05 -28.04
C ASN A 17 -9.51 15.18 -27.36
N THR A 18 -9.23 14.38 -26.34
CA THR A 18 -7.98 14.46 -25.56
C THR A 18 -7.03 13.35 -25.99
N ILE A 19 -5.74 13.72 -26.17
CA ILE A 19 -4.66 12.75 -26.37
C ILE A 19 -3.86 12.65 -25.06
N LEU A 20 -3.92 11.50 -24.42
CA LEU A 20 -3.13 11.17 -23.25
C LEU A 20 -1.72 10.79 -23.67
N ARG A 21 -0.71 11.27 -22.94
CA ARG A 21 0.73 11.11 -23.29
C ARG A 21 1.26 9.67 -23.20
N ASN A 22 0.61 8.80 -22.43
CA ASN A 22 0.95 7.40 -22.25
C ASN A 22 -0.27 6.62 -21.70
N ARG A 23 -0.07 5.35 -21.36
CA ARG A 23 -1.11 4.42 -20.87
C ARG A 23 -0.96 4.09 -19.37
N ILE A 24 -0.24 4.92 -18.62
CA ILE A 24 0.00 4.74 -17.19
C ILE A 24 -0.78 5.81 -16.43
N PHE A 25 -1.75 5.38 -15.62
CA PHE A 25 -2.54 6.26 -14.78
C PHE A 25 -2.21 6.03 -13.30
N ALA A 26 -2.21 7.08 -12.51
CA ALA A 26 -2.17 6.97 -11.06
C ALA A 26 -3.58 6.69 -10.55
N ALA A 27 -3.84 5.46 -10.09
CA ALA A 27 -5.10 5.08 -9.49
C ALA A 27 -5.41 5.94 -8.24
N PRO A 28 -6.69 6.14 -7.90
CA PRO A 28 -7.05 6.96 -6.76
C PRO A 28 -6.52 6.34 -5.46
N THR A 29 -6.00 7.22 -4.61
CA THR A 29 -5.52 6.90 -3.27
C THR A 29 -5.96 8.04 -2.36
N GLY A 30 -6.98 7.81 -1.53
CA GLY A 30 -7.58 8.82 -0.68
C GLY A 30 -6.55 9.45 0.27
N TYR A 31 -6.39 10.75 0.24
CA TYR A 31 -5.47 11.50 1.10
C TYR A 31 -6.27 12.30 2.12
N CYS A 32 -6.03 12.03 3.40
CA CYS A 32 -6.86 12.52 4.50
C CYS A 32 -6.30 13.74 5.23
N ASP A 33 -5.20 14.35 4.75
CA ASP A 33 -4.71 15.63 5.25
C ASP A 33 -5.51 16.77 4.63
N LEU A 34 -6.65 17.07 5.26
CA LEU A 34 -7.64 18.03 4.83
C LEU A 34 -7.87 19.06 5.94
N THR A 35 -8.44 20.22 5.60
CA THR A 35 -8.96 21.14 6.60
C THR A 35 -10.12 20.51 7.38
N VAL A 36 -10.57 21.18 8.44
CA VAL A 36 -11.74 20.74 9.22
C VAL A 36 -13.01 20.70 8.36
N GLU A 37 -13.07 21.55 7.33
CA GLU A 37 -14.19 21.63 6.37
C GLU A 37 -14.08 20.62 5.23
N ASN A 38 -13.08 19.71 5.26
CA ASN A 38 -12.78 18.73 4.21
C ASN A 38 -12.38 19.37 2.87
N ILE A 39 -11.58 20.43 2.93
CA ILE A 39 -11.04 21.16 1.78
C ILE A 39 -9.60 20.72 1.53
N ALA A 40 -9.21 20.70 0.26
CA ALA A 40 -7.86 20.33 -0.18
C ALA A 40 -6.78 21.26 0.40
N THR A 41 -5.70 20.65 0.93
CA THR A 41 -4.54 21.33 1.50
C THR A 41 -3.36 21.39 0.51
N GLU A 42 -2.34 22.20 0.79
CA GLU A 42 -1.09 22.19 0.02
C GLU A 42 -0.35 20.83 0.08
N PRO A 43 -0.28 20.11 1.23
CA PRO A 43 0.27 18.77 1.25
C PRO A 43 -0.46 17.79 0.33
N LEU A 44 -1.80 17.81 0.31
CA LEU A 44 -2.59 17.01 -0.63
C LEU A 44 -2.24 17.36 -2.08
N MET A 45 -2.17 18.64 -2.42
CA MET A 45 -1.79 19.10 -3.75
C MET A 45 -0.41 18.57 -4.13
N ALA A 46 0.61 18.69 -3.25
CA ALA A 46 1.97 18.23 -3.51
C ALA A 46 2.05 16.71 -3.71
N TYR A 47 1.25 15.96 -2.95
CA TYR A 47 1.17 14.50 -3.07
C TYR A 47 0.69 14.06 -4.46
N TYR A 48 -0.37 14.67 -5.02
CA TYR A 48 -0.86 14.35 -6.36
C TYR A 48 0.04 14.94 -7.46
N GLU A 49 0.59 16.15 -7.26
CA GLU A 49 1.55 16.77 -8.16
C GLU A 49 2.76 15.86 -8.40
N SER A 50 3.27 15.17 -7.36
CA SER A 50 4.42 14.29 -7.47
C SER A 50 4.23 13.19 -8.54
N LYS A 51 3.04 12.61 -8.62
CA LYS A 51 2.70 11.55 -9.60
C LYS A 51 2.57 12.10 -11.02
N ALA A 52 2.04 13.31 -11.17
CA ALA A 52 1.97 14.00 -12.45
C ALA A 52 3.36 14.35 -12.99
N ARG A 53 4.22 14.93 -12.14
CA ARG A 53 5.64 15.21 -12.43
C ARG A 53 6.40 13.93 -12.75
N GLY A 54 6.11 12.83 -12.05
CA GLY A 54 6.70 11.51 -12.23
C GLY A 54 6.31 10.80 -13.52
N GLY A 55 5.35 11.35 -14.29
CA GLY A 55 5.09 10.91 -15.66
C GLY A 55 3.76 10.21 -15.91
N CYS A 56 2.87 10.03 -14.92
CA CYS A 56 1.53 9.48 -15.15
C CYS A 56 0.73 10.34 -16.11
N ALA A 57 -0.02 9.73 -17.04
CA ALA A 57 -0.85 10.45 -18.00
C ALA A 57 -2.12 11.01 -17.36
N VAL A 58 -2.69 10.30 -16.41
CA VAL A 58 -3.82 10.73 -15.59
C VAL A 58 -3.44 10.56 -14.14
N VAL A 59 -3.88 11.48 -13.28
CA VAL A 59 -3.77 11.37 -11.83
C VAL A 59 -5.16 11.50 -11.24
N HIS A 60 -5.65 10.40 -10.67
CA HIS A 60 -6.91 10.38 -9.95
C HIS A 60 -6.71 10.85 -8.52
N VAL A 61 -7.33 11.96 -8.18
CA VAL A 61 -7.51 12.41 -6.79
C VAL A 61 -8.61 11.56 -6.19
N GLY A 62 -8.42 10.96 -5.09
CA GLY A 62 -9.45 10.10 -4.48
C GLY A 62 -9.48 10.35 -2.97
N GLU A 63 -10.51 9.96 -2.32
CA GLU A 63 -11.90 9.79 -2.66
C GLU A 63 -12.65 11.09 -2.31
N ALA A 64 -13.77 11.40 -2.99
CA ALA A 64 -14.52 12.61 -2.73
C ALA A 64 -16.02 12.34 -2.70
N TYR A 65 -16.69 12.80 -1.62
CA TYR A 65 -18.13 12.60 -1.44
C TYR A 65 -18.95 13.58 -2.31
N ILE A 66 -19.94 13.04 -3.01
CA ILE A 66 -20.93 13.82 -3.73
C ILE A 66 -22.07 14.28 -2.81
N ASP A 67 -22.23 13.65 -1.66
CA ASP A 67 -23.26 13.92 -0.63
C ASP A 67 -22.59 13.78 0.75
N SER A 68 -22.33 14.91 1.40
CA SER A 68 -21.73 14.94 2.73
C SER A 68 -22.72 14.72 3.88
N VAL A 69 -24.01 14.53 3.55
CA VAL A 69 -25.08 14.28 4.53
C VAL A 69 -25.41 12.80 4.61
N HIS A 70 -25.65 12.14 3.46
CA HIS A 70 -26.16 10.76 3.42
C HIS A 70 -25.14 9.75 2.94
N GLY A 71 -23.98 10.20 2.39
CA GLY A 71 -23.03 9.35 1.68
C GLY A 71 -21.71 9.06 2.39
N VAL A 72 -21.55 9.43 3.67
CA VAL A 72 -20.24 9.45 4.36
C VAL A 72 -20.05 8.22 5.24
N ASP A 73 -18.96 7.47 5.02
CA ASP A 73 -18.50 6.38 5.90
C ASP A 73 -17.42 6.85 6.90
N ILE A 74 -16.49 7.71 6.47
CA ILE A 74 -15.43 8.32 7.30
C ILE A 74 -15.39 9.84 7.09
N PRO A 75 -15.22 10.64 8.16
CA PRO A 75 -15.39 12.11 8.07
C PRO A 75 -14.19 12.86 7.45
N LYS A 76 -13.29 12.18 6.73
CA LYS A 76 -12.00 12.75 6.30
C LYS A 76 -11.71 12.61 4.78
N TYR A 77 -12.73 12.79 3.95
CA TYR A 77 -12.54 12.89 2.50
C TYR A 77 -13.05 14.23 1.97
N LEU A 78 -12.61 14.58 0.76
CA LEU A 78 -13.07 15.79 0.06
C LEU A 78 -14.58 15.79 -0.10
N LYS A 79 -15.21 16.97 0.02
CA LYS A 79 -16.64 17.19 -0.21
C LYS A 79 -16.85 17.97 -1.50
N LEU A 80 -17.81 17.54 -2.32
CA LEU A 80 -18.09 18.07 -3.64
C LEU A 80 -19.54 18.59 -3.78
N ASP A 81 -20.27 18.66 -2.70
CA ASP A 81 -21.69 19.03 -2.66
C ASP A 81 -21.93 20.53 -2.50
N SER A 82 -20.86 21.34 -2.37
CA SER A 82 -20.90 22.80 -2.32
C SER A 82 -19.92 23.43 -3.33
N ASP A 83 -20.27 24.60 -3.86
CA ASP A 83 -19.42 25.35 -4.80
C ASP A 83 -18.12 25.87 -4.15
N ASP A 84 -18.04 25.90 -2.82
CA ASP A 84 -16.85 26.29 -2.06
C ASP A 84 -15.64 25.41 -2.40
N CYS A 85 -15.86 24.15 -2.83
CA CYS A 85 -14.77 23.25 -3.21
C CYS A 85 -14.03 23.67 -4.48
N VAL A 86 -14.66 24.47 -5.38
CA VAL A 86 -14.14 24.76 -6.73
C VAL A 86 -12.78 25.45 -6.69
N SER A 87 -12.63 26.50 -5.87
CA SER A 87 -11.39 27.27 -5.80
C SER A 87 -10.18 26.46 -5.32
N HIS A 88 -10.40 25.59 -4.32
CA HIS A 88 -9.34 24.75 -3.76
C HIS A 88 -8.99 23.59 -4.70
N LEU A 89 -9.99 22.98 -5.33
CA LEU A 89 -9.76 21.96 -6.34
C LEU A 89 -9.06 22.51 -7.58
N ALA A 90 -9.27 23.78 -7.93
CA ALA A 90 -8.58 24.42 -9.06
C ALA A 90 -7.06 24.42 -8.85
N THR A 91 -6.58 24.64 -7.62
CA THR A 91 -5.13 24.59 -7.33
C THR A 91 -4.57 23.17 -7.49
N VAL A 92 -5.34 22.15 -7.10
CA VAL A 92 -4.97 20.74 -7.28
C VAL A 92 -4.94 20.36 -8.77
N ALA A 93 -5.97 20.77 -9.52
CA ALA A 93 -6.03 20.54 -10.97
C ALA A 93 -4.86 21.19 -11.71
N ASP A 94 -4.54 22.44 -11.37
CA ASP A 94 -3.42 23.18 -11.97
C ASP A 94 -2.07 22.50 -11.65
N ALA A 95 -1.86 22.09 -10.39
CA ALA A 95 -0.66 21.40 -9.96
C ALA A 95 -0.42 20.09 -10.75
N ILE A 96 -1.49 19.37 -11.11
CA ILE A 96 -1.41 18.15 -11.93
C ILE A 96 -1.23 18.51 -13.40
N ASN A 97 -2.08 19.41 -13.94
CA ASN A 97 -2.15 19.70 -15.38
C ASN A 97 -0.89 20.37 -15.92
N LYS A 98 -0.21 21.22 -15.13
CA LYS A 98 1.04 21.91 -15.55
C LYS A 98 2.17 20.95 -15.93
N HIS A 99 2.13 19.70 -15.46
CA HIS A 99 3.09 18.66 -15.83
C HIS A 99 2.65 17.84 -17.07
N GLY A 100 1.58 18.24 -17.75
CA GLY A 100 1.05 17.54 -18.94
C GLY A 100 0.30 16.24 -18.61
N ALA A 101 -0.06 16.01 -17.36
CA ALA A 101 -1.01 14.99 -16.95
C ALA A 101 -2.44 15.54 -17.03
N ILE A 102 -3.43 14.67 -16.98
CA ILE A 102 -4.85 15.02 -16.83
C ILE A 102 -5.24 14.86 -15.37
N ALA A 103 -5.74 15.94 -14.77
CA ALA A 103 -6.36 15.87 -13.46
C ALA A 103 -7.73 15.18 -13.55
N SER A 104 -7.92 14.18 -12.69
CA SER A 104 -9.18 13.44 -12.47
C SER A 104 -9.45 13.34 -10.98
N ILE A 105 -10.72 13.16 -10.59
CA ILE A 105 -11.11 12.97 -9.20
C ILE A 105 -12.14 11.85 -9.08
N GLU A 106 -12.03 11.05 -8.03
CA GLU A 106 -12.93 9.94 -7.75
C GLU A 106 -14.19 10.44 -7.01
N LEU A 107 -15.36 10.26 -7.63
CA LEU A 107 -16.66 10.57 -7.07
C LEU A 107 -17.20 9.33 -6.34
N MET A 108 -17.58 9.52 -5.08
CA MET A 108 -18.01 8.44 -4.21
C MET A 108 -19.28 8.78 -3.42
N HIS A 109 -20.02 7.74 -3.08
CA HIS A 109 -21.10 7.71 -2.11
C HIS A 109 -21.11 6.34 -1.43
N ALA A 110 -21.04 6.30 -0.09
CA ALA A 110 -20.88 5.03 0.64
C ALA A 110 -22.15 4.13 0.61
N GLY A 111 -23.31 4.69 0.27
CA GLY A 111 -24.57 3.94 0.21
C GLY A 111 -24.91 3.31 1.56
N MET A 112 -25.25 2.02 1.58
CA MET A 112 -25.61 1.29 2.81
C MET A 112 -24.49 1.24 3.86
N PHE A 113 -23.26 1.61 3.51
CA PHE A 113 -22.14 1.67 4.44
C PHE A 113 -21.79 3.10 4.89
N ALA A 114 -22.68 4.07 4.73
CA ALA A 114 -22.53 5.45 5.18
C ALA A 114 -22.63 5.55 6.72
N SER A 115 -21.70 4.93 7.42
CA SER A 115 -21.72 4.77 8.87
C SER A 115 -21.59 6.09 9.63
N GLN A 116 -20.83 7.06 9.10
CA GLN A 116 -20.72 8.38 9.72
C GLN A 116 -22.04 9.14 9.61
N SER A 117 -22.66 9.14 8.43
CA SER A 117 -23.99 9.73 8.23
C SER A 117 -25.04 9.14 9.16
N TYR A 118 -25.00 7.81 9.36
CA TYR A 118 -25.93 7.10 10.25
C TYR A 118 -25.79 7.53 11.71
N ILE A 119 -24.56 7.58 12.25
CA ILE A 119 -24.34 7.98 13.66
C ILE A 119 -24.62 9.46 13.91
N GLU A 120 -24.58 10.29 12.88
CA GLU A 120 -24.98 11.70 12.91
C GLU A 120 -26.50 11.88 12.85
N GLY A 121 -27.24 10.77 12.71
CA GLY A 121 -28.72 10.75 12.71
C GLY A 121 -29.34 11.00 11.35
N HIS A 122 -28.54 10.94 10.25
CA HIS A 122 -29.07 11.06 8.90
C HIS A 122 -29.64 9.75 8.39
N GLN A 123 -30.59 9.83 7.48
CA GLN A 123 -31.14 8.65 6.83
C GLN A 123 -30.10 8.01 5.92
N VAL A 124 -29.89 6.72 6.06
CA VAL A 124 -29.08 5.89 5.17
C VAL A 124 -29.98 4.87 4.49
N TRP A 125 -29.80 4.69 3.19
CA TRP A 125 -30.59 3.75 2.39
C TRP A 125 -29.73 2.61 1.85
N ALA A 126 -30.38 1.49 1.58
CA ALA A 126 -29.83 0.38 0.82
C ALA A 126 -30.55 0.22 -0.52
N PRO A 127 -30.00 -0.51 -1.52
CA PRO A 127 -30.76 -0.84 -2.73
C PRO A 127 -32.07 -1.54 -2.44
N SER A 128 -32.13 -2.38 -1.40
CA SER A 128 -33.32 -3.10 -0.93
C SER A 128 -33.32 -3.13 0.61
N ASP A 129 -34.50 -3.25 1.22
CA ASP A 129 -34.62 -3.39 2.66
C ASP A 129 -33.63 -4.42 3.20
N THR A 130 -32.82 -4.02 4.18
CA THR A 130 -31.79 -4.89 4.73
C THR A 130 -31.53 -4.61 6.20
N VAL A 131 -31.06 -5.64 6.92
CA VAL A 131 -30.42 -5.49 8.22
C VAL A 131 -28.94 -5.75 8.06
N ILE A 132 -28.10 -4.78 8.38
CA ILE A 132 -26.65 -4.91 8.29
C ILE A 132 -26.17 -5.98 9.26
N LYS A 133 -25.47 -6.97 8.74
CA LYS A 133 -24.76 -7.97 9.52
C LYS A 133 -23.30 -7.96 9.06
N THR A 134 -22.42 -7.59 9.93
CA THR A 134 -20.99 -7.53 9.63
C THR A 134 -20.17 -7.99 10.83
N ASP A 135 -19.18 -8.84 10.53
CA ASP A 135 -18.11 -9.23 11.47
C ASP A 135 -16.88 -8.33 11.29
N SER A 136 -17.01 -7.29 10.47
CA SER A 136 -15.95 -6.34 10.18
C SER A 136 -15.62 -5.48 11.41
N ASP A 137 -14.36 -5.16 11.60
CA ASP A 137 -13.85 -4.15 12.55
C ASP A 137 -13.78 -2.73 11.94
N LYS A 138 -14.31 -2.57 10.72
CA LYS A 138 -14.30 -1.33 9.94
C LYS A 138 -15.41 -0.36 10.38
N ALA A 139 -15.52 0.75 9.66
CA ALA A 139 -16.54 1.77 9.91
C ALA A 139 -17.97 1.19 9.86
N SER A 140 -18.23 0.24 8.98
CA SER A 140 -19.50 -0.49 8.88
C SER A 140 -19.89 -1.27 10.14
N ALA A 141 -18.96 -1.64 11.01
CA ALA A 141 -19.26 -2.25 12.31
C ALA A 141 -20.22 -1.40 13.17
N ARG A 142 -20.22 -0.08 12.95
CA ARG A 142 -21.12 0.88 13.61
C ARG A 142 -22.59 0.73 13.17
N LEU A 143 -22.81 0.07 12.03
CA LEU A 143 -24.11 -0.22 11.47
C LEU A 143 -24.63 -1.62 11.83
N ASN A 144 -23.85 -2.44 12.54
CA ASN A 144 -24.25 -3.82 12.81
C ASN A 144 -25.57 -3.89 13.57
N GLY A 145 -26.55 -4.59 13.01
CA GLY A 145 -27.91 -4.69 13.52
C GLY A 145 -28.85 -3.56 13.05
N ALA A 146 -28.36 -2.54 12.35
CA ALA A 146 -29.19 -1.46 11.82
C ALA A 146 -30.09 -1.96 10.69
N PHE A 147 -31.37 -1.59 10.72
CA PHE A 147 -32.28 -1.73 9.57
C PHE A 147 -32.12 -0.52 8.66
N LEU A 148 -31.82 -0.76 7.39
CA LEU A 148 -31.76 0.25 6.35
C LEU A 148 -32.90 0.01 5.35
N PRO A 149 -33.77 1.02 5.11
CA PRO A 149 -34.86 0.89 4.16
C PRO A 149 -34.36 0.94 2.71
N GLU A 150 -35.15 0.39 1.81
CA GLU A 150 -34.96 0.50 0.37
C GLU A 150 -34.95 1.98 -0.07
N MET A 151 -33.93 2.33 -0.89
CA MET A 151 -33.81 3.69 -1.43
C MET A 151 -34.96 4.03 -2.34
N PRO A 152 -35.79 5.05 -2.04
CA PRO A 152 -36.92 5.43 -2.90
C PRO A 152 -36.41 5.99 -4.22
N GLU A 153 -37.24 5.88 -5.27
CA GLU A 153 -36.90 6.37 -6.62
C GLU A 153 -36.52 7.85 -6.62
N GLU A 154 -37.20 8.66 -5.83
CA GLU A 154 -36.91 10.10 -5.70
C GLU A 154 -35.46 10.33 -5.27
N GLU A 155 -34.98 9.56 -4.30
CA GLU A 155 -33.58 9.66 -3.82
C GLU A 155 -32.58 9.10 -4.83
N ILE A 156 -32.94 8.07 -5.61
CA ILE A 156 -32.09 7.59 -6.71
C ILE A 156 -31.93 8.73 -7.74
N LEU A 157 -33.01 9.41 -8.12
CA LEU A 157 -32.97 10.51 -9.08
C LEU A 157 -32.22 11.73 -8.52
N ASN A 158 -32.41 12.05 -7.23
CA ASN A 158 -31.67 13.10 -6.53
C ASN A 158 -30.17 12.79 -6.53
N THR A 159 -29.79 11.56 -6.20
CA THR A 159 -28.39 11.14 -6.16
C THR A 159 -27.72 11.18 -7.54
N ILE A 160 -28.46 10.85 -8.62
CA ILE A 160 -27.97 11.02 -10.01
C ILE A 160 -27.60 12.49 -10.26
N GLU A 161 -28.44 13.42 -9.83
CA GLU A 161 -28.18 14.84 -9.99
C GLU A 161 -27.00 15.30 -9.13
N LEU A 162 -26.84 14.80 -7.89
CA LEU A 162 -25.67 15.08 -7.03
C LEU A 162 -24.36 14.66 -7.71
N TYR A 163 -24.30 13.47 -8.33
CA TYR A 163 -23.13 13.05 -9.14
C TYR A 163 -22.85 14.04 -10.28
N ALA A 164 -23.89 14.45 -11.01
CA ALA A 164 -23.74 15.36 -12.15
C ALA A 164 -23.28 16.75 -11.71
N GLN A 165 -23.83 17.29 -10.63
CA GLN A 165 -23.41 18.59 -10.08
C GLN A 165 -22.01 18.55 -9.47
N ALA A 166 -21.62 17.47 -8.80
CA ALA A 166 -20.24 17.26 -8.34
C ALA A 166 -19.27 17.24 -9.53
N ALA A 167 -19.59 16.50 -10.59
CA ALA A 167 -18.79 16.49 -11.82
C ALA A 167 -18.70 17.88 -12.47
N LYS A 168 -19.78 18.69 -12.40
CA LYS A 168 -19.78 20.06 -12.91
C LYS A 168 -18.84 20.98 -12.13
N ARG A 169 -18.85 20.90 -10.79
CA ARG A 169 -17.91 21.64 -9.93
C ARG A 169 -16.46 21.26 -10.22
N VAL A 170 -16.20 19.97 -10.36
CA VAL A 170 -14.90 19.41 -10.73
C VAL A 170 -14.44 19.95 -12.11
N GLN A 171 -15.34 19.99 -13.11
CA GLN A 171 -15.06 20.57 -14.42
C GLN A 171 -14.70 22.07 -14.32
N LEU A 172 -15.45 22.83 -13.53
CA LEU A 172 -15.21 24.26 -13.29
C LEU A 172 -13.84 24.50 -12.63
N ALA A 173 -13.42 23.57 -11.76
CA ALA A 173 -12.09 23.59 -11.14
C ALA A 173 -10.94 23.23 -12.09
N GLY A 174 -11.20 22.89 -13.37
CA GLY A 174 -10.17 22.62 -14.37
C GLY A 174 -9.79 21.14 -14.53
N PHE A 175 -10.51 20.21 -13.89
CA PHE A 175 -10.37 18.79 -14.17
C PHE A 175 -11.00 18.48 -15.53
N LYS A 176 -10.49 17.43 -16.20
CA LYS A 176 -11.01 17.01 -17.51
C LYS A 176 -11.61 15.60 -17.47
N MET A 177 -11.57 14.96 -16.32
CA MET A 177 -12.04 13.60 -16.10
C MET A 177 -12.57 13.46 -14.68
N VAL A 178 -13.55 12.61 -14.50
CA VAL A 178 -13.94 12.04 -13.20
C VAL A 178 -13.76 10.53 -13.23
N LEU A 179 -13.48 9.93 -12.08
CA LEU A 179 -13.60 8.49 -11.87
C LEU A 179 -14.87 8.25 -11.05
N LEU A 180 -15.76 7.38 -11.52
CA LEU A 180 -16.94 6.95 -10.77
C LEU A 180 -16.63 5.67 -10.00
N HIS A 181 -16.76 5.71 -8.68
CA HIS A 181 -16.50 4.56 -7.83
C HIS A 181 -17.68 3.59 -7.83
N GLY A 182 -17.79 2.81 -8.90
CA GLY A 182 -18.81 1.78 -9.10
C GLY A 182 -18.37 0.37 -8.72
N GLY A 183 -17.39 0.25 -7.81
CA GLY A 183 -16.87 -1.01 -7.30
C GLY A 183 -16.82 -1.07 -5.77
N HIS A 184 -16.21 -2.12 -5.24
CA HIS A 184 -15.77 -2.30 -3.86
C HIS A 184 -16.86 -2.27 -2.78
N GLY A 185 -18.14 -2.33 -3.13
CA GLY A 185 -19.25 -2.30 -2.18
C GLY A 185 -19.85 -0.91 -1.96
N TRP A 186 -19.44 0.13 -2.72
CA TRP A 186 -20.04 1.46 -2.65
C TRP A 186 -21.37 1.57 -3.40
N LEU A 187 -22.07 2.68 -3.29
CA LEU A 187 -23.48 2.83 -3.72
C LEU A 187 -23.77 2.28 -5.13
N LEU A 188 -23.02 2.71 -6.14
CA LEU A 188 -23.25 2.23 -7.52
C LEU A 188 -23.03 0.73 -7.63
N HIS A 189 -21.99 0.18 -6.95
CA HIS A 189 -21.75 -1.26 -6.89
C HIS A 189 -22.89 -2.00 -6.17
N GLN A 190 -23.40 -1.45 -5.08
CA GLN A 190 -24.53 -2.04 -4.33
C GLN A 190 -25.77 -2.23 -5.21
N PHE A 191 -26.05 -1.27 -6.11
CA PHE A 191 -27.14 -1.41 -7.09
C PHE A 191 -26.82 -2.43 -8.17
N MET A 192 -25.57 -2.54 -8.61
CA MET A 192 -25.13 -3.50 -9.63
C MET A 192 -25.07 -4.94 -9.12
N SER A 193 -24.81 -5.13 -7.83
CA SER A 193 -24.64 -6.47 -7.22
C SER A 193 -26.00 -7.13 -6.91
N PRO A 194 -26.22 -8.37 -7.36
CA PRO A 194 -27.41 -9.13 -7.00
C PRO A 194 -27.42 -9.56 -5.52
N LEU A 195 -26.30 -9.40 -4.79
CA LEU A 195 -26.25 -9.68 -3.34
C LEU A 195 -26.97 -8.63 -2.51
N THR A 196 -26.98 -7.39 -2.96
CA THR A 196 -27.53 -6.24 -2.22
C THR A 196 -28.78 -5.67 -2.87
N ASN A 197 -28.94 -5.86 -4.19
CA ASN A 197 -30.07 -5.37 -4.95
C ASN A 197 -31.07 -6.49 -5.28
N HIS A 198 -32.13 -6.58 -4.47
CA HIS A 198 -33.23 -7.54 -4.64
C HIS A 198 -34.49 -6.88 -5.17
N ARG A 199 -34.43 -5.64 -5.71
CA ARG A 199 -35.55 -4.90 -6.26
C ARG A 199 -36.19 -5.62 -7.42
N THR A 200 -37.50 -5.40 -7.56
CA THR A 200 -38.33 -5.96 -8.66
C THR A 200 -38.83 -4.89 -9.63
N ASP A 201 -38.48 -3.63 -9.38
CA ASP A 201 -38.76 -2.51 -10.23
C ASP A 201 -37.69 -2.30 -11.34
N LYS A 202 -37.76 -1.16 -12.05
CA LYS A 202 -36.81 -0.81 -13.12
C LYS A 202 -35.35 -0.61 -12.65
N TRP A 203 -35.08 -0.61 -11.33
CA TRP A 203 -33.75 -0.44 -10.72
C TRP A 203 -33.14 -1.76 -10.25
N GLY A 204 -33.83 -2.92 -10.44
CA GLY A 204 -33.35 -4.22 -9.99
C GLY A 204 -33.78 -5.36 -10.90
N GLY A 205 -33.41 -6.61 -10.51
CA GLY A 205 -33.67 -7.82 -11.28
C GLY A 205 -32.60 -8.09 -12.35
N SER A 206 -32.84 -7.76 -13.61
CA SER A 206 -31.90 -7.99 -14.71
C SER A 206 -30.63 -7.14 -14.58
N ALA A 207 -29.54 -7.57 -15.22
CA ALA A 207 -28.29 -6.78 -15.26
C ALA A 207 -28.53 -5.37 -15.81
N GLU A 208 -29.36 -5.23 -16.86
CA GLU A 208 -29.75 -3.93 -17.42
C GLU A 208 -30.36 -3.03 -16.33
N ASN A 209 -31.33 -3.55 -15.56
CA ASN A 209 -32.00 -2.77 -14.52
C ASN A 209 -31.06 -2.43 -13.36
N ARG A 210 -30.23 -3.38 -12.90
CA ARG A 210 -29.27 -3.15 -11.82
C ARG A 210 -28.21 -2.12 -12.22
N CYS A 211 -27.79 -2.10 -13.49
CA CYS A 211 -26.81 -1.12 -13.99
C CYS A 211 -27.45 0.22 -14.39
N ARG A 212 -28.78 0.31 -14.46
CA ARG A 212 -29.50 1.52 -14.88
C ARG A 212 -29.09 2.77 -14.10
N PHE A 213 -28.92 2.65 -12.80
CA PHE A 213 -28.47 3.77 -11.97
C PHE A 213 -27.09 4.26 -12.44
N ALA A 214 -26.10 3.38 -12.54
CA ALA A 214 -24.73 3.70 -12.95
C ALA A 214 -24.69 4.31 -14.38
N VAL A 215 -25.43 3.72 -15.32
CA VAL A 215 -25.54 4.22 -16.70
C VAL A 215 -26.19 5.61 -16.73
N THR A 216 -27.28 5.81 -15.98
CA THR A 216 -27.94 7.11 -15.93
C THR A 216 -27.04 8.20 -15.32
N VAL A 217 -26.22 7.86 -14.32
CA VAL A 217 -25.19 8.78 -13.77
C VAL A 217 -24.19 9.18 -14.86
N CYS A 218 -23.66 8.22 -15.62
CA CYS A 218 -22.74 8.51 -16.73
C CYS A 218 -23.37 9.45 -17.77
N ASP A 219 -24.59 9.13 -18.23
CA ASP A 219 -25.30 9.90 -19.23
C ASP A 219 -25.60 11.31 -18.72
N ARG A 220 -26.04 11.45 -17.46
CA ARG A 220 -26.35 12.75 -16.87
C ARG A 220 -25.09 13.62 -16.72
N ILE A 221 -23.95 13.05 -16.36
CA ILE A 221 -22.67 13.76 -16.35
C ILE A 221 -22.32 14.25 -17.76
N LYS A 222 -22.49 13.41 -18.81
CA LYS A 222 -22.25 13.80 -20.19
C LYS A 222 -23.19 14.92 -20.68
N GLU A 223 -24.43 14.93 -20.21
CA GLU A 223 -25.40 16.01 -20.51
C GLU A 223 -24.95 17.34 -19.88
N VAL A 224 -24.55 17.34 -18.60
CA VAL A 224 -24.23 18.57 -17.84
C VAL A 224 -22.83 19.09 -18.15
N CYS A 225 -21.84 18.20 -18.30
CA CYS A 225 -20.44 18.58 -18.52
C CYS A 225 -20.05 18.56 -20.00
N GLY A 226 -20.87 18.02 -20.88
CA GLY A 226 -20.58 17.88 -22.31
C GLY A 226 -19.86 16.57 -22.65
N LYS A 227 -20.03 16.12 -23.89
CA LYS A 227 -19.57 14.79 -24.38
C LYS A 227 -18.06 14.58 -24.29
N ASN A 228 -17.25 15.65 -24.24
CA ASN A 228 -15.80 15.58 -24.16
C ASN A 228 -15.25 15.53 -22.73
N PHE A 229 -16.09 15.69 -21.71
CA PHE A 229 -15.71 15.49 -20.33
C PHE A 229 -15.61 13.99 -20.06
N MET A 230 -14.43 13.51 -19.70
CA MET A 230 -14.14 12.07 -19.64
C MET A 230 -14.67 11.42 -18.37
N ILE A 231 -15.11 10.19 -18.49
CA ILE A 231 -15.57 9.34 -17.38
C ILE A 231 -14.77 8.05 -17.39
N ASP A 232 -14.06 7.80 -16.31
CA ASP A 232 -13.48 6.52 -15.93
C ASP A 232 -14.48 5.83 -14.99
N PHE A 233 -15.00 4.67 -15.36
CA PHE A 233 -15.94 3.94 -14.51
C PHE A 233 -15.25 2.75 -13.87
N ARG A 234 -14.95 2.86 -12.58
CA ARG A 234 -14.30 1.80 -11.79
C ARG A 234 -15.35 0.83 -11.25
N MET A 235 -15.29 -0.41 -11.73
CA MET A 235 -16.19 -1.48 -11.31
C MET A 235 -15.45 -2.64 -10.66
N SER A 236 -16.12 -3.41 -9.81
CA SER A 236 -15.68 -4.74 -9.41
C SER A 236 -16.09 -5.74 -10.47
N ALA A 237 -15.14 -6.24 -11.26
CA ALA A 237 -15.42 -7.26 -12.28
C ALA A 237 -15.79 -8.63 -11.68
N SER A 238 -15.45 -8.83 -10.39
CA SER A 238 -15.85 -9.97 -9.55
C SER A 238 -15.73 -9.53 -8.09
N GLU A 239 -16.58 -10.04 -7.23
CA GLU A 239 -16.45 -9.79 -5.78
C GLU A 239 -15.40 -10.68 -5.09
N VAL A 240 -14.87 -11.67 -5.80
CA VAL A 240 -13.76 -12.57 -5.39
C VAL A 240 -13.92 -13.16 -3.99
N ASN A 241 -15.13 -13.56 -3.65
CA ASN A 241 -15.46 -14.22 -2.40
C ASN A 241 -16.48 -15.35 -2.63
N SER A 242 -16.75 -16.15 -1.62
CA SER A 242 -17.59 -17.36 -1.74
C SER A 242 -19.09 -17.07 -1.91
N VAL A 243 -19.55 -15.86 -1.59
CA VAL A 243 -20.96 -15.48 -1.61
C VAL A 243 -21.27 -14.40 -2.66
N GLY A 244 -20.24 -13.72 -3.17
CA GLY A 244 -20.34 -12.66 -4.14
C GLY A 244 -20.48 -13.15 -5.58
N TYR A 245 -20.72 -12.21 -6.49
CA TYR A 245 -20.81 -12.52 -7.91
C TYR A 245 -19.43 -12.77 -8.55
N GLY A 246 -19.41 -13.68 -9.53
CA GLY A 246 -18.24 -13.99 -10.34
C GLY A 246 -18.06 -13.05 -11.54
N ILE A 247 -17.10 -13.40 -12.40
CA ILE A 247 -16.76 -12.64 -13.61
C ILE A 247 -17.91 -12.55 -14.61
N GLU A 248 -18.78 -13.56 -14.64
CA GLU A 248 -19.92 -13.60 -15.58
C GLU A 248 -20.87 -12.42 -15.37
N ASN A 249 -21.21 -12.12 -14.11
CA ASN A 249 -22.03 -10.96 -13.78
C ASN A 249 -21.26 -9.64 -14.04
N GLY A 250 -19.95 -9.62 -13.77
CA GLY A 250 -19.09 -8.48 -14.10
C GLY A 250 -19.09 -8.16 -15.60
N ILE A 251 -19.02 -9.18 -16.46
CA ILE A 251 -19.13 -9.02 -17.92
C ILE A 251 -20.49 -8.45 -18.32
N GLU A 252 -21.59 -8.95 -17.74
CA GLU A 252 -22.91 -8.42 -18.03
C GLU A 252 -23.06 -6.95 -17.61
N CYS A 253 -22.49 -6.56 -16.46
CA CYS A 253 -22.43 -5.16 -16.05
C CYS A 253 -21.57 -4.31 -17.00
N ALA A 254 -20.41 -4.80 -17.40
CA ALA A 254 -19.53 -4.08 -18.32
C ALA A 254 -20.18 -3.84 -19.68
N LYS A 255 -20.98 -4.78 -20.19
CA LYS A 255 -21.77 -4.62 -21.43
C LYS A 255 -22.79 -3.50 -21.31
N GLN A 256 -23.40 -3.28 -20.13
CA GLN A 256 -24.33 -2.18 -19.91
C GLN A 256 -23.63 -0.81 -19.86
N LEU A 257 -22.36 -0.78 -19.40
CA LEU A 257 -21.55 0.43 -19.33
C LEU A 257 -20.87 0.78 -20.66
N ASP A 258 -20.80 -0.18 -21.60
CA ASP A 258 -20.11 -0.02 -22.90
C ASP A 258 -20.71 1.12 -23.73
N GLY A 259 -19.91 2.15 -24.00
CA GLY A 259 -20.31 3.36 -24.71
C GLY A 259 -20.91 4.47 -23.86
N HIS A 260 -21.18 4.27 -22.56
CA HIS A 260 -21.65 5.29 -21.62
C HIS A 260 -20.52 5.97 -20.84
N CYS A 261 -19.34 5.35 -20.74
CA CYS A 261 -18.11 5.91 -20.17
C CYS A 261 -16.96 5.85 -21.18
N ASP A 262 -15.84 6.51 -20.88
CA ASP A 262 -14.67 6.56 -21.76
C ASP A 262 -13.66 5.46 -21.44
N ILE A 263 -13.69 4.94 -20.20
CA ILE A 263 -12.87 3.82 -19.71
C ILE A 263 -13.72 2.95 -18.80
N ILE A 264 -13.62 1.64 -18.95
CA ILE A 264 -14.10 0.65 -17.98
C ILE A 264 -12.88 0.18 -17.18
N HIS A 265 -12.77 0.67 -15.94
CA HIS A 265 -11.67 0.36 -15.04
C HIS A 265 -12.03 -0.87 -14.20
N CYS A 266 -11.44 -2.00 -14.53
CA CYS A 266 -11.70 -3.26 -13.85
C CYS A 266 -10.85 -3.41 -12.60
N SER A 267 -11.50 -3.33 -11.44
CA SER A 267 -11.02 -3.78 -10.14
C SER A 267 -11.77 -5.05 -9.75
N VAL A 268 -11.61 -5.48 -8.52
CA VAL A 268 -12.32 -6.63 -7.91
C VAL A 268 -12.66 -6.33 -6.47
N GLY A 269 -13.57 -7.12 -5.91
CA GLY A 269 -13.75 -7.21 -4.47
C GLY A 269 -14.83 -6.31 -3.90
N ASN A 270 -14.98 -6.48 -2.59
CA ASN A 270 -15.91 -5.76 -1.74
C ASN A 270 -15.22 -5.46 -0.41
N HIS A 271 -15.29 -4.23 0.08
CA HIS A 271 -14.63 -3.77 1.30
C HIS A 271 -15.06 -4.52 2.57
N GLU A 272 -16.31 -4.99 2.61
CA GLU A 272 -16.89 -5.61 3.80
C GLU A 272 -16.50 -7.08 3.97
N VAL A 273 -15.91 -7.70 2.94
CA VAL A 273 -15.53 -9.11 2.96
C VAL A 273 -14.00 -9.21 3.02
N ILE A 274 -13.47 -9.75 4.12
CA ILE A 274 -12.02 -9.79 4.38
C ILE A 274 -11.25 -10.57 3.30
N GLU A 275 -11.78 -11.71 2.86
CA GLU A 275 -11.19 -12.53 1.78
C GLU A 275 -11.07 -11.74 0.47
N SER A 276 -12.06 -10.91 0.20
CA SER A 276 -12.13 -10.02 -0.94
C SER A 276 -11.14 -8.85 -0.81
N PHE A 277 -11.02 -8.30 0.39
CA PHE A 277 -10.19 -7.13 0.67
C PHE A 277 -8.70 -7.37 0.38
N VAL A 278 -8.15 -8.52 0.78
CA VAL A 278 -6.73 -8.86 0.57
C VAL A 278 -6.39 -9.18 -0.88
N VAL A 279 -7.40 -9.43 -1.74
CA VAL A 279 -7.25 -9.57 -3.20
C VAL A 279 -7.47 -8.22 -3.90
N MET A 280 -8.44 -7.43 -3.46
CA MET A 280 -8.71 -6.07 -3.95
C MET A 280 -7.49 -5.16 -3.78
N HIS A 281 -6.84 -5.25 -2.63
CA HIS A 281 -5.57 -4.61 -2.33
C HIS A 281 -4.45 -5.66 -2.18
N PRO A 282 -3.94 -6.25 -3.27
CA PRO A 282 -3.11 -7.44 -3.18
C PRO A 282 -1.93 -7.29 -2.21
N SER A 283 -1.80 -8.27 -1.28
CA SER A 283 -0.70 -8.36 -0.31
C SER A 283 0.57 -8.90 -0.96
N MET A 284 1.66 -8.96 -0.18
CA MET A 284 2.93 -9.57 -0.63
C MET A 284 2.81 -11.07 -0.94
N PHE A 285 1.80 -11.73 -0.43
CA PHE A 285 1.55 -13.17 -0.65
C PHE A 285 0.93 -13.49 -2.01
N LEU A 286 0.45 -12.50 -2.75
CA LEU A 286 -0.15 -12.65 -4.07
C LEU A 286 0.83 -12.23 -5.17
N GLU A 287 0.64 -12.73 -6.38
CA GLU A 287 1.44 -12.36 -7.55
C GLU A 287 1.15 -10.94 -8.04
N ASP A 288 2.08 -10.37 -8.80
CA ASP A 288 1.87 -9.09 -9.48
C ASP A 288 0.78 -9.22 -10.55
N GLY A 289 -0.07 -8.20 -10.68
CA GLY A 289 -1.14 -8.20 -11.68
C GLY A 289 -2.25 -9.22 -11.43
N VAL A 290 -2.40 -9.74 -10.20
CA VAL A 290 -3.37 -10.81 -9.87
C VAL A 290 -4.79 -10.53 -10.37
N ASN A 291 -5.19 -9.26 -10.47
CA ASN A 291 -6.53 -8.86 -10.92
C ASN A 291 -6.62 -8.62 -12.43
N MET A 292 -5.48 -8.62 -13.17
CA MET A 292 -5.43 -8.38 -14.61
C MET A 292 -6.29 -9.36 -15.42
N LYS A 293 -6.38 -10.61 -14.98
CA LYS A 293 -7.19 -11.66 -15.64
C LYS A 293 -8.66 -11.27 -15.80
N PHE A 294 -9.22 -10.55 -14.82
CA PHE A 294 -10.61 -10.09 -14.88
C PHE A 294 -10.79 -8.96 -15.90
N ALA A 295 -9.87 -8.00 -15.94
CA ALA A 295 -9.89 -6.94 -16.93
C ALA A 295 -9.71 -7.49 -18.35
N ALA A 296 -8.78 -8.43 -18.53
CA ALA A 296 -8.54 -9.10 -19.83
C ALA A 296 -9.77 -9.90 -20.30
N GLU A 297 -10.53 -10.48 -19.38
CA GLU A 297 -11.76 -11.18 -19.72
C GLU A 297 -12.86 -10.20 -20.14
N VAL A 298 -13.11 -9.14 -19.35
CA VAL A 298 -14.08 -8.08 -19.67
C VAL A 298 -13.81 -7.46 -21.04
N LYS A 299 -12.55 -7.19 -21.36
CA LYS A 299 -12.16 -6.56 -22.64
C LYS A 299 -12.62 -7.31 -23.88
N LYS A 300 -12.82 -8.62 -23.80
CA LYS A 300 -13.30 -9.43 -24.94
C LYS A 300 -14.75 -9.08 -25.34
N TYR A 301 -15.52 -8.43 -24.46
CA TYR A 301 -16.97 -8.24 -24.62
C TYR A 301 -17.39 -6.77 -24.78
N VAL A 302 -16.45 -5.82 -24.64
CA VAL A 302 -16.72 -4.38 -24.72
C VAL A 302 -15.85 -3.69 -25.75
N LYS A 303 -16.29 -2.52 -26.24
CA LYS A 303 -15.54 -1.66 -27.18
C LYS A 303 -14.87 -0.50 -26.48
N THR A 304 -15.44 -0.03 -25.36
CA THR A 304 -14.85 0.99 -24.49
C THR A 304 -13.50 0.51 -24.01
N PRO A 305 -12.45 1.35 -24.03
CA PRO A 305 -11.13 1.01 -23.51
C PRO A 305 -11.20 0.47 -22.09
N VAL A 306 -10.41 -0.57 -21.80
CA VAL A 306 -10.38 -1.24 -20.49
C VAL A 306 -9.09 -0.94 -19.77
N ALA A 307 -9.22 -0.48 -18.51
CA ALA A 307 -8.10 -0.33 -17.59
C ALA A 307 -8.03 -1.49 -16.59
N ALA A 308 -6.81 -1.86 -16.20
CA ALA A 308 -6.56 -2.84 -15.15
C ALA A 308 -5.81 -2.22 -13.97
N VAL A 309 -6.22 -2.57 -12.76
CA VAL A 309 -5.53 -2.26 -11.50
C VAL A 309 -5.25 -3.53 -10.71
N GLY A 310 -4.13 -3.59 -10.00
CA GLY A 310 -3.81 -4.71 -9.12
C GLY A 310 -2.32 -5.06 -9.07
N SER A 311 -1.58 -4.38 -8.20
CA SER A 311 -0.14 -4.65 -7.94
C SER A 311 0.80 -4.49 -9.13
N PHE A 312 0.55 -3.54 -9.99
CA PHE A 312 1.51 -3.15 -11.03
C PHE A 312 2.62 -2.26 -10.43
N SER A 313 3.88 -2.64 -10.68
CA SER A 313 5.07 -1.85 -10.34
C SER A 313 6.30 -2.22 -11.18
N ASP A 314 6.20 -3.26 -12.02
CA ASP A 314 7.24 -3.70 -12.95
C ASP A 314 6.92 -3.22 -14.38
N PRO A 315 7.73 -2.32 -14.98
CA PRO A 315 7.51 -1.83 -16.34
C PRO A 315 7.50 -2.93 -17.41
N ALA A 316 8.30 -3.99 -17.25
CA ALA A 316 8.36 -5.08 -18.22
C ALA A 316 7.06 -5.88 -18.26
N MET A 317 6.49 -6.16 -17.08
CA MET A 317 5.18 -6.80 -16.97
C MET A 317 4.07 -5.92 -17.56
N MET A 318 4.07 -4.62 -17.23
CA MET A 318 3.07 -3.67 -17.74
C MET A 318 3.16 -3.55 -19.27
N GLU A 319 4.37 -3.45 -19.83
CA GLU A 319 4.60 -3.43 -21.28
C GLU A 319 4.04 -4.69 -21.95
N LYS A 320 4.36 -5.87 -21.39
CA LYS A 320 3.86 -7.14 -21.92
C LYS A 320 2.34 -7.20 -21.89
N THR A 321 1.70 -6.75 -20.82
CA THR A 321 0.24 -6.72 -20.68
C THR A 321 -0.44 -5.91 -21.79
N LEU A 322 0.14 -4.74 -22.13
CA LEU A 322 -0.36 -3.89 -23.23
C LEU A 322 0.00 -4.42 -24.60
N ALA A 323 1.20 -4.97 -24.78
CA ALA A 323 1.65 -5.55 -26.05
C ALA A 323 0.80 -6.77 -26.45
N ASP A 324 0.44 -7.61 -25.49
CA ASP A 324 -0.43 -8.76 -25.69
C ASP A 324 -1.91 -8.34 -25.91
N GLY A 325 -2.22 -7.04 -25.80
CA GLY A 325 -3.57 -6.50 -25.99
C GLY A 325 -4.57 -6.89 -24.91
N LEU A 326 -4.09 -7.29 -23.73
CA LEU A 326 -4.96 -7.76 -22.63
C LEU A 326 -5.81 -6.63 -22.05
N VAL A 327 -5.26 -5.41 -22.00
CA VAL A 327 -5.94 -4.18 -21.58
C VAL A 327 -5.46 -2.98 -22.39
N ASP A 328 -6.07 -1.81 -22.22
CA ASP A 328 -5.68 -0.57 -22.91
C ASP A 328 -4.90 0.39 -22.02
N VAL A 329 -5.11 0.31 -20.69
CA VAL A 329 -4.55 1.20 -19.68
C VAL A 329 -4.12 0.38 -18.47
N ILE A 330 -3.01 0.78 -17.86
CA ILE A 330 -2.53 0.28 -16.57
C ILE A 330 -2.74 1.35 -15.51
N GLU A 331 -3.46 1.02 -14.45
CA GLU A 331 -3.62 1.88 -13.29
C GLU A 331 -2.76 1.42 -12.11
N ILE A 332 -2.00 2.36 -11.55
CA ILE A 332 -1.02 2.09 -10.52
C ILE A 332 -1.34 2.92 -9.27
N GLY A 333 -1.72 2.25 -8.17
CA GLY A 333 -1.89 2.89 -6.86
C GLY A 333 -0.56 2.90 -6.08
N ARG A 334 -0.32 1.86 -5.30
CA ARG A 334 0.82 1.77 -4.39
C ARG A 334 2.19 1.77 -5.07
N GLY A 335 2.29 1.38 -6.36
CA GLY A 335 3.52 1.45 -7.13
C GLY A 335 4.04 2.88 -7.27
N VAL A 336 3.16 3.86 -7.53
CA VAL A 336 3.52 5.29 -7.62
C VAL A 336 3.53 6.01 -6.25
N ILE A 337 3.11 5.35 -5.17
CA ILE A 337 3.44 5.76 -3.80
C ILE A 337 4.88 5.38 -3.46
N ALA A 338 5.28 4.18 -3.83
CA ALA A 338 6.63 3.67 -3.59
C ALA A 338 7.69 4.37 -4.47
N ASP A 339 7.34 4.72 -5.70
CA ASP A 339 8.20 5.46 -6.63
C ASP A 339 7.34 6.32 -7.57
N PRO A 340 7.09 7.58 -7.25
CA PRO A 340 6.30 8.47 -8.10
C PRO A 340 6.92 8.70 -9.48
N ASP A 341 8.26 8.56 -9.61
CA ASP A 341 8.99 8.70 -10.87
C ASP A 341 9.05 7.40 -11.71
N LEU A 342 8.34 6.34 -11.30
CA LEU A 342 8.30 5.06 -12.02
C LEU A 342 8.07 5.24 -13.53
N PRO A 343 7.08 6.03 -14.02
CA PRO A 343 6.88 6.21 -15.46
C PRO A 343 8.07 6.90 -16.16
N ASN A 344 8.64 7.94 -15.54
CA ASN A 344 9.80 8.64 -16.12
C ASN A 344 11.05 7.74 -16.15
N LYS A 345 11.34 7.02 -15.06
CA LYS A 345 12.45 6.05 -14.99
C LYS A 345 12.31 4.98 -16.06
N ALA A 346 11.12 4.39 -16.20
CA ALA A 346 10.83 3.42 -17.26
C ALA A 346 11.09 4.01 -18.65
N ARG A 347 10.59 5.23 -18.92
CA ARG A 347 10.80 5.91 -20.20
C ARG A 347 12.27 6.20 -20.51
N MET A 348 13.06 6.52 -19.49
CA MET A 348 14.49 6.87 -19.63
C MET A 348 15.43 5.65 -19.65
N GLY A 349 14.91 4.42 -19.64
CA GLY A 349 15.74 3.21 -19.59
C GLY A 349 16.37 2.94 -18.21
N LYS A 350 15.80 3.51 -17.14
CA LYS A 350 16.26 3.39 -15.75
C LYS A 350 15.33 2.49 -14.90
N ALA A 351 14.77 1.47 -15.52
CA ALA A 351 13.85 0.56 -14.83
C ALA A 351 14.50 -0.15 -13.64
N ASP A 352 15.82 -0.34 -13.68
CA ASP A 352 16.62 -0.93 -12.61
C ASP A 352 16.77 0.00 -11.38
N GLU A 353 16.40 1.29 -11.49
CA GLU A 353 16.41 2.26 -10.38
C GLU A 353 15.01 2.38 -9.71
N ILE A 354 13.98 1.70 -10.22
CA ILE A 354 12.61 1.78 -9.69
C ILE A 354 12.50 1.02 -8.36
N ASN A 355 11.99 1.70 -7.33
CA ASN A 355 11.60 1.08 -6.08
C ASN A 355 10.21 0.43 -6.25
N GLN A 356 10.16 -0.86 -6.53
CA GLN A 356 8.90 -1.58 -6.69
C GLN A 356 8.20 -1.77 -5.34
N CYS A 357 6.88 -1.52 -5.29
CA CYS A 357 6.08 -1.62 -4.06
C CYS A 357 6.20 -2.99 -3.38
N LEU A 358 6.54 -3.01 -2.09
CA LEU A 358 6.66 -4.24 -1.28
C LEU A 358 5.30 -4.90 -0.96
N ARG A 359 4.18 -4.20 -1.16
CA ARG A 359 2.83 -4.66 -0.80
C ARG A 359 2.67 -4.98 0.69
N CYS A 360 3.38 -4.25 1.54
CA CYS A 360 3.46 -4.41 2.99
C CYS A 360 2.38 -3.67 3.77
N TYR A 361 1.46 -2.95 3.10
CA TYR A 361 0.39 -2.14 3.68
C TYR A 361 0.81 -1.01 4.64
N THR A 362 2.08 -0.66 4.73
CA THR A 362 2.52 0.47 5.57
C THR A 362 1.76 1.76 5.24
N CYS A 363 1.52 2.04 3.96
CA CYS A 363 0.77 3.23 3.52
C CYS A 363 -0.67 3.26 4.06
N PHE A 364 -1.37 2.14 4.07
CA PHE A 364 -2.70 2.02 4.68
C PHE A 364 -2.64 2.16 6.20
N SER A 365 -1.67 1.48 6.84
CA SER A 365 -1.48 1.58 8.28
C SER A 365 -1.24 3.02 8.74
N GLN A 366 -0.36 3.76 8.04
CA GLN A 366 -0.10 5.16 8.33
C GLN A 366 -1.35 6.02 8.11
N LEU A 367 -2.06 5.83 7.01
CA LEU A 367 -3.29 6.56 6.71
C LEU A 367 -4.35 6.36 7.82
N ILE A 368 -4.56 5.12 8.26
CA ILE A 368 -5.56 4.79 9.31
C ILE A 368 -5.13 5.35 10.67
N THR A 369 -3.85 5.29 11.01
CA THR A 369 -3.37 5.67 12.36
C THR A 369 -3.07 7.16 12.50
N THR A 370 -2.55 7.80 11.44
CA THR A 370 -2.09 9.20 11.51
C THR A 370 -2.88 10.14 10.60
N GLY A 371 -3.71 9.62 9.69
CA GLY A 371 -4.38 10.41 8.65
C GLY A 371 -3.48 10.82 7.50
N GLN A 372 -2.21 10.39 7.48
CA GLN A 372 -1.24 10.73 6.45
C GLN A 372 -0.63 9.49 5.83
N TYR A 373 -0.29 9.55 4.55
CA TYR A 373 0.47 8.48 3.93
C TYR A 373 1.91 8.42 4.42
N GLY A 374 2.45 7.21 4.48
CA GLY A 374 3.86 6.92 4.65
C GLY A 374 4.21 5.64 3.91
N CYS A 375 5.38 5.53 3.34
CA CYS A 375 5.82 4.33 2.62
C CYS A 375 7.10 3.78 3.23
N ALA A 376 7.16 2.46 3.40
CA ALA A 376 8.33 1.79 3.98
C ALA A 376 9.62 2.00 3.16
N ILE A 377 9.51 2.22 1.85
CA ILE A 377 10.65 2.31 0.93
C ILE A 377 10.72 3.63 0.16
N ASN A 378 9.86 4.58 0.53
CA ASN A 378 9.88 5.95 0.02
C ASN A 378 9.58 6.91 1.17
N PRO A 379 10.61 7.41 1.86
CA PRO A 379 10.44 8.29 3.02
C PRO A 379 9.88 9.67 2.67
N THR A 380 9.84 10.03 1.37
CA THR A 380 9.24 11.31 0.92
C THR A 380 7.72 11.26 0.86
N THR A 381 7.10 10.07 0.87
CA THR A 381 5.64 9.91 0.85
C THR A 381 5.00 10.59 2.07
N GLY A 382 4.04 11.48 1.80
CA GLY A 382 3.39 12.34 2.82
C GLY A 382 4.22 13.54 3.24
N ARG A 383 5.40 13.76 2.60
CA ARG A 383 6.32 14.87 2.85
C ARG A 383 6.72 15.60 1.56
N GLU A 384 5.94 15.42 0.51
CA GLU A 384 6.23 15.98 -0.83
C GLU A 384 6.31 17.49 -0.79
N LEU A 385 5.47 18.16 0.00
CA LEU A 385 5.50 19.61 0.18
C LEU A 385 6.80 20.06 0.89
N GLU A 386 7.19 19.37 1.95
CA GLU A 386 8.43 19.62 2.67
C GLU A 386 9.64 19.43 1.76
N CYS A 387 9.66 18.36 0.96
CA CYS A 387 10.74 18.09 0.01
C CYS A 387 10.80 19.15 -1.11
N LYS A 388 9.65 19.67 -1.54
CA LYS A 388 9.57 20.70 -2.59
C LYS A 388 10.29 21.99 -2.22
N TYR A 389 10.28 22.34 -0.95
CA TYR A 389 10.90 23.56 -0.42
C TYR A 389 12.20 23.29 0.34
N ASP A 390 12.75 22.07 0.22
CA ASP A 390 14.04 21.76 0.84
C ASP A 390 15.17 22.59 0.22
N THR A 391 15.96 23.23 1.08
CA THR A 391 17.10 24.04 0.66
C THR A 391 18.37 23.18 0.66
N PRO A 392 19.30 23.39 -0.28
CA PRO A 392 20.62 22.79 -0.21
C PRO A 392 21.30 23.12 1.12
N PRO A 393 22.15 22.22 1.66
CA PRO A 393 22.91 22.50 2.86
C PRO A 393 23.85 23.68 2.62
N VAL A 394 24.05 24.49 3.66
CA VAL A 394 24.96 25.67 3.60
C VAL A 394 26.40 25.20 3.33
N HIS A 395 26.79 24.09 3.91
CA HIS A 395 28.12 23.50 3.77
C HIS A 395 28.01 22.04 3.37
N LYS A 396 28.80 21.63 2.37
CA LYS A 396 29.00 20.22 2.06
C LYS A 396 29.85 19.58 3.16
N ARG A 397 29.46 18.43 3.64
CA ARG A 397 30.07 17.72 4.75
C ARG A 397 30.68 16.40 4.29
N ASN A 398 31.70 15.96 5.05
CA ASN A 398 32.20 14.59 5.02
C ASN A 398 31.39 13.77 6.04
N VAL A 399 30.61 12.81 5.56
CA VAL A 399 29.68 12.02 6.39
C VAL A 399 30.16 10.58 6.45
N VAL A 400 30.25 10.02 7.65
CA VAL A 400 30.49 8.60 7.83
C VAL A 400 29.22 7.91 8.31
N VAL A 401 28.77 6.89 7.58
CA VAL A 401 27.63 6.03 7.94
C VAL A 401 28.18 4.68 8.42
N VAL A 402 27.91 4.34 9.67
CA VAL A 402 28.32 3.06 10.27
C VAL A 402 27.17 2.07 10.20
N GLY A 403 27.31 1.06 9.33
CA GLY A 403 26.32 0.05 9.03
C GLY A 403 25.65 0.24 7.67
N GLY A 404 25.76 -0.78 6.81
CA GLY A 404 25.22 -0.83 5.45
C GLY A 404 23.87 -1.54 5.33
N GLY A 405 23.07 -1.54 6.41
CA GLY A 405 21.67 -1.99 6.38
C GLY A 405 20.76 -0.99 5.67
N ILE A 406 19.44 -1.27 5.64
CA ILE A 406 18.45 -0.42 4.94
C ILE A 406 18.52 1.04 5.40
N GLY A 407 18.58 1.30 6.72
CA GLY A 407 18.68 2.67 7.24
C GLY A 407 19.98 3.36 6.81
N GLY A 408 21.12 2.65 6.87
CA GLY A 408 22.41 3.21 6.48
C GLY A 408 22.48 3.48 4.97
N MET A 409 21.98 2.58 4.12
CA MET A 409 21.91 2.81 2.67
C MET A 409 21.03 4.01 2.31
N GLU A 410 19.86 4.12 2.95
CA GLU A 410 18.95 5.25 2.73
C GLU A 410 19.58 6.58 3.18
N ALA A 411 20.20 6.61 4.36
CA ALA A 411 20.91 7.80 4.86
C ALA A 411 22.05 8.22 3.91
N ALA A 412 22.83 7.24 3.42
CA ALA A 412 23.91 7.52 2.49
C ALA A 412 23.43 8.11 1.17
N LEU A 413 22.35 7.57 0.59
CA LEU A 413 21.78 8.06 -0.65
C LEU A 413 21.24 9.49 -0.50
N ILE A 414 20.51 9.77 0.57
CA ILE A 414 19.93 11.09 0.83
C ILE A 414 21.04 12.12 1.11
N ALA A 415 22.05 11.77 1.93
CA ALA A 415 23.18 12.67 2.18
C ALA A 415 23.95 12.97 0.89
N ALA A 416 24.17 11.96 0.03
CA ALA A 416 24.86 12.15 -1.25
C ALA A 416 24.02 12.99 -2.23
N GLU A 417 22.68 12.82 -2.27
CA GLU A 417 21.75 13.63 -3.07
C GLU A 417 21.84 15.12 -2.65
N ARG A 418 22.00 15.39 -1.36
CA ARG A 418 22.21 16.75 -0.83
C ARG A 418 23.60 17.31 -1.14
N GLY A 419 24.49 16.48 -1.72
CA GLY A 419 25.82 16.90 -2.19
C GLY A 419 26.93 16.70 -1.17
N HIS A 420 26.69 15.98 -0.06
CA HIS A 420 27.72 15.56 0.88
C HIS A 420 28.61 14.47 0.29
N LYS A 421 29.82 14.30 0.83
CA LYS A 421 30.67 13.15 0.58
C LYS A 421 30.39 12.11 1.67
N VAL A 422 30.13 10.87 1.28
CA VAL A 422 29.68 9.84 2.22
C VAL A 422 30.64 8.64 2.20
N THR A 423 31.02 8.15 3.37
CA THR A 423 31.70 6.86 3.52
C THR A 423 30.78 5.92 4.30
N VAL A 424 30.42 4.79 3.70
CA VAL A 424 29.65 3.73 4.35
C VAL A 424 30.61 2.64 4.80
N ILE A 425 30.60 2.30 6.09
CA ILE A 425 31.42 1.19 6.66
C ILE A 425 30.46 0.04 7.00
N GLU A 426 30.71 -1.12 6.38
CA GLU A 426 29.90 -2.33 6.58
C GLU A 426 30.79 -3.53 6.91
N LYS A 427 30.54 -4.21 8.05
CA LYS A 427 31.30 -5.36 8.51
C LYS A 427 31.10 -6.60 7.64
N ALA A 428 29.95 -6.74 6.99
CA ALA A 428 29.67 -7.83 6.06
C ALA A 428 30.32 -7.60 4.68
N GLY A 429 30.43 -8.66 3.90
CA GLY A 429 30.93 -8.60 2.52
C GLY A 429 29.95 -8.01 1.51
N ARG A 430 28.75 -7.61 1.94
CA ARG A 430 27.71 -6.99 1.10
C ARG A 430 26.78 -6.10 1.92
N LEU A 431 26.16 -5.14 1.23
CA LEU A 431 25.14 -4.27 1.81
C LEU A 431 23.79 -5.01 1.95
N GLY A 432 22.93 -4.55 2.88
CA GLY A 432 21.56 -5.05 3.09
C GLY A 432 21.21 -5.33 4.55
N GLY A 433 22.21 -5.60 5.40
CA GLY A 433 22.02 -5.82 6.83
C GLY A 433 21.17 -7.07 7.14
N VAL A 434 20.40 -7.03 8.24
CA VAL A 434 19.62 -8.16 8.73
C VAL A 434 18.56 -8.66 7.74
N LEU A 435 18.05 -7.81 6.85
CA LEU A 435 17.01 -8.21 5.88
C LEU A 435 17.51 -9.22 4.83
N LEU A 436 18.82 -9.40 4.70
CA LEU A 436 19.41 -10.44 3.83
C LEU A 436 19.05 -11.86 4.24
N ILE A 437 18.68 -12.10 5.50
CA ILE A 437 18.23 -13.42 5.96
C ILE A 437 16.93 -13.89 5.29
N GLU A 438 16.15 -12.93 4.76
CA GLU A 438 14.84 -13.18 4.16
C GLU A 438 14.88 -13.25 2.62
N GLU A 439 16.07 -13.23 2.00
CA GLU A 439 16.22 -13.14 0.54
C GLU A 439 15.69 -14.37 -0.22
N ASP A 440 15.59 -15.53 0.42
CA ASP A 440 15.05 -16.76 -0.17
C ASP A 440 13.58 -17.02 0.20
N VAL A 441 12.94 -16.09 0.89
CA VAL A 441 11.51 -16.16 1.22
C VAL A 441 10.69 -15.78 -0.02
N SER A 442 9.95 -16.73 -0.59
CA SER A 442 9.28 -16.57 -1.89
C SER A 442 8.32 -15.37 -1.96
N PHE A 443 7.54 -15.14 -0.91
CA PHE A 443 6.60 -14.00 -0.85
C PHE A 443 7.28 -12.66 -0.53
N LYS A 444 8.61 -12.65 -0.28
CA LYS A 444 9.43 -11.44 -0.06
C LYS A 444 10.35 -11.09 -1.25
N ALA A 445 10.11 -11.64 -2.44
CA ALA A 445 10.92 -11.36 -3.63
C ALA A 445 11.06 -9.86 -3.94
N LYS A 446 10.03 -9.05 -3.66
CA LYS A 446 10.11 -7.58 -3.81
C LYS A 446 11.03 -6.93 -2.78
N LEU A 447 11.14 -7.48 -1.58
CA LEU A 447 12.09 -7.00 -0.57
C LEU A 447 13.53 -7.28 -1.02
N LYS A 448 13.81 -8.48 -1.52
CA LYS A 448 15.12 -8.80 -2.14
C LYS A 448 15.47 -7.81 -3.23
N LEU A 449 14.56 -7.60 -4.19
CA LEU A 449 14.76 -6.66 -5.29
C LEU A 449 15.03 -5.23 -4.78
N TYR A 450 14.32 -4.79 -3.75
CA TYR A 450 14.54 -3.48 -3.14
C TYR A 450 15.95 -3.35 -2.52
N ILE A 451 16.38 -4.34 -1.73
CA ILE A 451 17.72 -4.37 -1.14
C ILE A 451 18.79 -4.29 -2.22
N GLU A 452 18.68 -5.13 -3.26
CA GLU A 452 19.61 -5.15 -4.40
C GLU A 452 19.63 -3.81 -5.15
N THR A 453 18.46 -3.19 -5.32
CA THR A 453 18.32 -1.88 -5.97
C THR A 453 18.99 -0.78 -5.16
N GLN A 454 18.77 -0.74 -3.83
CA GLN A 454 19.43 0.25 -2.96
C GLN A 454 20.95 0.03 -2.92
N ALA A 455 21.41 -1.22 -2.75
CA ALA A 455 22.83 -1.53 -2.76
C ALA A 455 23.50 -1.10 -4.09
N ARG A 456 22.85 -1.36 -5.22
CA ARG A 456 23.35 -0.93 -6.54
C ARG A 456 23.42 0.60 -6.67
N LYS A 457 22.39 1.33 -6.19
CA LYS A 457 22.40 2.82 -6.17
C LYS A 457 23.54 3.35 -5.33
N VAL A 458 23.75 2.81 -4.12
CA VAL A 458 24.86 3.19 -3.22
C VAL A 458 26.21 2.93 -3.90
N MET A 459 26.42 1.74 -4.47
CA MET A 459 27.67 1.35 -5.11
C MET A 459 28.00 2.14 -6.40
N LYS A 460 26.98 2.62 -7.12
CA LYS A 460 27.15 3.41 -8.34
C LYS A 460 27.30 4.92 -8.09
N ASN A 461 27.04 5.41 -6.87
CA ASN A 461 27.03 6.84 -6.59
C ASN A 461 28.45 7.39 -6.38
N GLU A 462 28.86 8.34 -7.21
CA GLU A 462 30.19 8.95 -7.18
C GLU A 462 30.51 9.73 -5.90
N ASN A 463 29.50 10.10 -5.13
CA ASN A 463 29.65 10.77 -3.84
C ASN A 463 29.69 9.79 -2.65
N ILE A 464 29.57 8.47 -2.90
CA ILE A 464 29.58 7.45 -1.85
C ILE A 464 30.76 6.51 -2.01
N THR A 465 31.58 6.39 -0.98
CA THR A 465 32.63 5.37 -0.84
C THR A 465 32.11 4.26 0.08
N VAL A 466 32.25 2.99 -0.32
CA VAL A 466 31.80 1.84 0.49
C VAL A 466 32.99 1.00 0.92
N MET A 467 33.11 0.77 2.23
CA MET A 467 34.12 -0.09 2.86
C MET A 467 33.40 -1.35 3.35
N LEU A 468 33.42 -2.40 2.54
CA LEU A 468 32.86 -3.71 2.89
C LEU A 468 33.90 -4.55 3.68
N SER A 469 33.41 -5.59 4.38
CA SER A 469 34.22 -6.49 5.21
C SER A 469 35.10 -5.71 6.21
N THR A 470 34.57 -4.57 6.68
CA THR A 470 35.31 -3.64 7.55
C THR A 470 34.48 -3.38 8.81
N GLU A 471 34.98 -3.78 9.94
CA GLU A 471 34.38 -3.46 11.23
C GLU A 471 34.74 -2.02 11.61
N ALA A 472 33.72 -1.20 11.88
CA ALA A 472 33.91 0.17 12.30
C ALA A 472 34.41 0.21 13.75
N THR A 473 35.46 0.96 14.00
CA THR A 473 35.93 1.33 15.35
C THR A 473 35.95 2.86 15.46
N PRO A 474 35.88 3.43 16.68
CA PRO A 474 36.00 4.87 16.86
C PRO A 474 37.29 5.45 16.26
N GLU A 475 38.43 4.72 16.33
CA GLU A 475 39.71 5.12 15.76
C GLU A 475 39.65 5.19 14.24
N LEU A 476 39.05 4.16 13.58
CA LEU A 476 38.90 4.14 12.13
C LEU A 476 37.98 5.29 11.69
N VAL A 477 36.82 5.46 12.33
CA VAL A 477 35.87 6.51 12.00
C VAL A 477 36.47 7.89 12.16
N SER A 478 37.18 8.15 13.27
CA SER A 478 37.88 9.42 13.52
C SER A 478 39.00 9.69 12.51
N SER A 479 39.68 8.64 12.02
CA SER A 479 40.74 8.77 11.01
C SER A 479 40.25 9.24 9.65
N LEU A 480 38.94 9.13 9.38
CA LEU A 480 38.29 9.63 8.16
C LEU A 480 37.94 11.12 8.25
N ASP A 481 38.19 11.77 9.38
CA ASP A 481 37.91 13.19 9.65
C ASP A 481 36.48 13.60 9.27
N PRO A 482 35.44 12.96 9.85
CA PRO A 482 34.05 13.25 9.49
C PRO A 482 33.56 14.53 10.14
N ASP A 483 32.74 15.29 9.39
CA ASP A 483 31.93 16.37 9.94
C ASP A 483 30.68 15.84 10.65
N ALA A 484 30.15 14.71 10.17
CA ALA A 484 28.98 14.05 10.72
C ALA A 484 29.12 12.51 10.72
N VAL A 485 28.60 11.86 11.75
CA VAL A 485 28.50 10.40 11.84
C VAL A 485 27.05 9.99 12.00
N ILE A 486 26.59 9.03 11.19
CA ILE A 486 25.30 8.37 11.33
C ILE A 486 25.55 6.90 11.74
N ALA A 487 25.20 6.54 12.97
CA ALA A 487 25.26 5.18 13.46
C ALA A 487 23.95 4.42 13.14
N ALA A 488 24.05 3.39 12.29
CA ALA A 488 22.95 2.56 11.78
C ALA A 488 23.23 1.07 12.03
N LEU A 489 23.67 0.73 13.25
CA LEU A 489 24.22 -0.58 13.58
C LEU A 489 23.19 -1.71 13.65
N GLY A 490 21.89 -1.36 13.77
CA GLY A 490 20.82 -2.34 13.87
C GLY A 490 20.65 -2.94 15.26
N SER A 491 20.21 -4.18 15.32
CA SER A 491 19.89 -4.92 16.54
C SER A 491 20.39 -6.38 16.45
N ARG A 492 20.20 -7.12 17.53
CA ARG A 492 20.44 -8.56 17.59
C ARG A 492 19.27 -9.29 18.24
N PRO A 493 19.03 -10.58 17.96
CA PRO A 493 17.96 -11.35 18.57
C PRO A 493 18.00 -11.31 20.10
N ALA A 494 16.85 -11.13 20.72
CA ALA A 494 16.70 -11.29 22.15
C ALA A 494 16.67 -12.78 22.51
N VAL A 495 17.66 -13.24 23.31
CA VAL A 495 17.71 -14.62 23.77
C VAL A 495 16.80 -14.78 24.99
N PRO A 496 15.87 -15.76 25.02
CA PRO A 496 14.91 -15.93 26.12
C PRO A 496 15.56 -16.66 27.32
N THR A 497 16.59 -16.09 27.93
CA THR A 497 17.35 -16.68 29.06
C THR A 497 16.48 -16.96 30.29
N TYR A 498 15.30 -16.38 30.36
CA TYR A 498 14.31 -16.61 31.42
C TYR A 498 13.53 -17.92 31.24
N LEU A 499 13.60 -18.56 30.05
CA LEU A 499 12.85 -19.77 29.71
C LEU A 499 13.72 -21.00 29.89
N PRO A 500 13.41 -21.90 30.84
CA PRO A 500 14.16 -23.15 31.01
C PRO A 500 14.29 -23.91 29.70
N GLY A 501 15.50 -24.41 29.39
CA GLY A 501 15.80 -25.13 28.18
C GLY A 501 16.04 -24.29 26.92
N TYR A 502 16.17 -22.98 27.04
CA TYR A 502 16.44 -22.07 25.92
C TYR A 502 17.76 -22.35 25.16
N ASP A 503 18.69 -23.02 25.81
CA ASP A 503 20.05 -23.36 25.35
C ASP A 503 20.19 -24.84 24.86
N LYS A 504 19.07 -25.56 24.74
CA LYS A 504 19.07 -26.94 24.24
C LYS A 504 19.46 -26.99 22.75
N ALA A 505 19.97 -28.15 22.33
CA ALA A 505 20.45 -28.39 20.97
C ALA A 505 19.36 -28.28 19.88
N ASN A 506 18.09 -28.47 20.25
CA ASN A 506 16.94 -28.35 19.36
C ASN A 506 16.36 -26.91 19.32
N VAL A 507 17.04 -25.92 19.94
CA VAL A 507 16.58 -24.53 20.01
C VAL A 507 17.47 -23.63 19.14
N MET A 508 16.81 -22.74 18.36
CA MET A 508 17.52 -21.79 17.52
C MET A 508 16.77 -20.44 17.40
N PRO A 509 17.46 -19.33 17.12
CA PRO A 509 16.84 -18.06 16.82
C PRO A 509 16.17 -18.07 15.44
N ALA A 510 15.15 -17.22 15.26
CA ALA A 510 14.44 -17.07 13.99
C ALA A 510 15.37 -16.70 12.83
N GLU A 511 16.35 -15.84 13.08
CA GLU A 511 17.32 -15.38 12.08
C GLU A 511 18.19 -16.52 11.52
N TYR A 512 18.52 -17.50 12.37
CA TYR A 512 19.25 -18.70 11.93
C TYR A 512 18.35 -19.62 11.10
N ALA A 513 17.12 -19.82 11.56
CA ALA A 513 16.15 -20.69 10.90
C ALA A 513 15.79 -20.23 9.47
N TYR A 514 15.73 -18.91 9.22
CA TYR A 514 15.50 -18.37 7.87
C TYR A 514 16.57 -18.84 6.85
N THR A 515 17.83 -18.88 7.27
CA THR A 515 18.96 -19.19 6.37
C THR A 515 19.35 -20.67 6.39
N HIS A 516 18.88 -21.45 7.37
CA HIS A 516 19.23 -22.85 7.57
C HIS A 516 17.99 -23.77 7.63
N VAL A 517 17.05 -23.57 6.71
CA VAL A 517 15.77 -24.33 6.67
C VAL A 517 15.99 -25.85 6.65
N ASN A 518 17.09 -26.32 6.07
CA ASN A 518 17.44 -27.74 6.01
C ASN A 518 17.84 -28.33 7.37
N GLU A 519 18.25 -27.51 8.33
CA GLU A 519 18.58 -27.92 9.70
C GLU A 519 17.36 -27.87 10.63
N VAL A 520 16.26 -27.27 10.17
CA VAL A 520 14.98 -27.24 10.89
C VAL A 520 14.27 -28.59 10.74
N GLY A 521 13.87 -29.21 11.84
CA GLY A 521 13.12 -30.47 11.88
C GLY A 521 11.76 -30.38 11.18
N ASN A 522 11.01 -31.48 11.18
CA ASN A 522 9.71 -31.52 10.51
C ASN A 522 8.58 -30.90 11.34
N LYS A 523 8.60 -31.11 12.67
CA LYS A 523 7.66 -30.49 13.61
C LYS A 523 8.35 -29.31 14.29
N VAL A 524 7.75 -28.14 14.16
CA VAL A 524 8.36 -26.89 14.61
C VAL A 524 7.39 -26.12 15.52
N VAL A 525 7.87 -25.67 16.66
CA VAL A 525 7.20 -24.65 17.47
C VAL A 525 7.95 -23.33 17.38
N VAL A 526 7.26 -22.29 16.91
CA VAL A 526 7.78 -20.91 16.89
C VAL A 526 7.23 -20.16 18.11
N ILE A 527 8.10 -19.83 19.04
CA ILE A 527 7.79 -19.03 20.23
C ILE A 527 7.85 -17.55 19.86
N GLY A 528 6.68 -16.91 19.75
CA GLY A 528 6.52 -15.51 19.38
C GLY A 528 5.72 -15.32 18.10
N GLY A 529 4.51 -14.78 18.22
CA GLY A 529 3.59 -14.45 17.12
C GLY A 529 3.64 -12.97 16.73
N GLY A 530 4.83 -12.37 16.78
CA GLY A 530 5.11 -11.07 16.14
C GLY A 530 5.33 -11.25 14.63
N LEU A 531 5.64 -10.15 13.94
CA LEU A 531 5.84 -10.14 12.47
C LEU A 531 6.89 -11.19 12.05
N VAL A 532 8.08 -11.18 12.66
CA VAL A 532 9.18 -12.12 12.33
C VAL A 532 8.77 -13.57 12.53
N GLY A 533 8.16 -13.90 13.67
CA GLY A 533 7.78 -15.28 13.96
C GLY A 533 6.64 -15.80 13.08
N ALA A 534 5.66 -14.95 12.78
CA ALA A 534 4.53 -15.32 11.93
C ALA A 534 4.95 -15.52 10.46
N GLU A 535 5.78 -14.62 9.92
CA GLU A 535 6.28 -14.75 8.54
C GLU A 535 7.26 -15.91 8.39
N LEU A 536 8.12 -16.16 9.41
CA LEU A 536 8.97 -17.35 9.43
C LEU A 536 8.13 -18.65 9.44
N ALA A 537 7.07 -18.67 10.25
CA ALA A 537 6.19 -19.84 10.31
C ALA A 537 5.55 -20.15 8.95
N LEU A 538 5.11 -19.10 8.23
CA LEU A 538 4.59 -19.23 6.87
C LEU A 538 5.66 -19.71 5.89
N HIS A 539 6.87 -19.18 5.99
CA HIS A 539 8.00 -19.63 5.16
C HIS A 539 8.31 -21.10 5.38
N LEU A 540 8.45 -21.54 6.62
CA LEU A 540 8.72 -22.95 6.96
C LEU A 540 7.57 -23.87 6.53
N ALA A 541 6.31 -23.44 6.70
CA ALA A 541 5.15 -24.19 6.23
C ALA A 541 5.16 -24.32 4.69
N SER A 542 5.54 -23.29 3.96
CA SER A 542 5.69 -23.35 2.50
C SER A 542 6.82 -24.30 2.07
N CYS A 543 7.83 -24.52 2.93
CA CYS A 543 8.89 -25.50 2.75
C CYS A 543 8.48 -26.93 3.23
N GLY A 544 7.21 -27.15 3.57
CA GLY A 544 6.67 -28.47 3.93
C GLY A 544 6.82 -28.86 5.40
N LYS A 545 7.20 -27.93 6.30
CA LYS A 545 7.30 -28.19 7.73
C LYS A 545 5.91 -28.10 8.40
N GLN A 546 5.70 -28.86 9.48
CA GLN A 546 4.53 -28.75 10.35
C GLN A 546 4.81 -27.73 11.46
N VAL A 547 4.28 -26.53 11.31
CA VAL A 547 4.61 -25.39 12.18
C VAL A 547 3.46 -25.06 13.10
N THR A 548 3.76 -24.78 14.38
CA THR A 548 2.83 -24.22 15.36
C THR A 548 3.39 -22.91 15.90
N ILE A 549 2.62 -21.82 15.81
CA ILE A 549 2.95 -20.53 16.42
C ILE A 549 2.41 -20.52 17.84
N MET A 550 3.29 -20.41 18.84
CA MET A 550 2.92 -20.21 20.25
C MET A 550 3.02 -18.72 20.60
N HIS A 551 1.88 -18.13 21.01
CA HIS A 551 1.84 -16.69 21.32
C HIS A 551 0.93 -16.38 22.51
N ARG A 552 1.40 -15.50 23.39
CA ARG A 552 0.69 -15.08 24.63
C ARG A 552 -0.56 -14.24 24.40
N HIS A 553 -0.79 -13.76 23.18
CA HIS A 553 -1.96 -12.99 22.80
C HIS A 553 -2.91 -13.80 21.93
N GLU A 554 -4.11 -13.27 21.72
CA GLU A 554 -5.21 -13.93 21.00
C GLU A 554 -5.02 -14.04 19.48
N GLN A 555 -4.08 -13.29 18.92
CA GLN A 555 -3.79 -13.24 17.48
C GLN A 555 -2.36 -12.79 17.20
N VAL A 556 -1.93 -12.94 15.95
CA VAL A 556 -0.64 -12.43 15.48
C VAL A 556 -0.56 -10.91 15.67
N LYS A 557 0.58 -10.42 16.17
CA LYS A 557 0.82 -8.99 16.38
C LYS A 557 1.74 -8.42 15.31
N CYS A 558 1.18 -7.60 14.42
CA CYS A 558 1.89 -6.86 13.39
C CYS A 558 2.01 -5.35 13.71
N GLY A 559 2.06 -4.99 14.98
CA GLY A 559 2.03 -3.58 15.43
C GLY A 559 0.72 -2.91 15.01
N ALA A 560 0.80 -1.67 14.52
CA ALA A 560 -0.35 -0.91 14.02
C ALA A 560 -0.82 -1.34 12.61
N ASN A 561 -0.13 -2.33 11.96
CA ASN A 561 -0.45 -2.76 10.60
C ASN A 561 -1.49 -3.90 10.60
N GLY A 562 -2.74 -3.57 10.97
CA GLY A 562 -3.84 -4.52 11.06
C GLY A 562 -4.12 -5.26 9.75
N LEU A 563 -4.02 -4.58 8.59
CA LEU A 563 -4.25 -5.20 7.28
C LEU A 563 -3.21 -6.27 6.95
N HIS A 564 -1.96 -6.05 7.33
CA HIS A 564 -0.93 -7.07 7.15
C HIS A 564 -1.18 -8.26 8.08
N GLY A 565 -1.64 -8.00 9.31
CA GLY A 565 -2.07 -9.04 10.25
C GLY A 565 -3.21 -9.90 9.70
N GLN A 566 -4.19 -9.28 9.05
CA GLN A 566 -5.29 -9.99 8.38
C GLN A 566 -4.78 -10.86 7.22
N ALA A 567 -3.87 -10.32 6.39
CA ALA A 567 -3.27 -11.08 5.30
C ALA A 567 -2.45 -12.28 5.81
N ILE A 568 -1.69 -12.12 6.90
CA ILE A 568 -0.97 -13.21 7.55
C ILE A 568 -1.94 -14.26 8.11
N SER A 569 -3.02 -13.85 8.77
CA SER A 569 -4.02 -14.76 9.33
C SER A 569 -4.67 -15.62 8.26
N GLU A 570 -4.97 -15.05 7.09
CA GLU A 570 -5.47 -15.79 5.96
C GLU A 570 -4.44 -16.80 5.42
N GLN A 571 -3.15 -16.44 5.36
CA GLN A 571 -2.09 -17.37 4.95
C GLN A 571 -1.88 -18.49 5.97
N ILE A 572 -1.98 -18.19 7.27
CA ILE A 572 -1.96 -19.21 8.34
C ILE A 572 -3.06 -20.25 8.10
N ARG A 573 -4.27 -19.80 7.74
CA ARG A 573 -5.40 -20.67 7.41
C ARG A 573 -5.12 -21.53 6.16
N ILE A 574 -4.62 -20.89 5.08
CA ILE A 574 -4.34 -21.57 3.80
C ILE A 574 -3.24 -22.62 3.96
N HIS A 575 -2.15 -22.28 4.64
CA HIS A 575 -1.00 -23.17 4.86
C HIS A 575 -1.19 -24.12 6.05
N LYS A 576 -2.34 -24.07 6.73
CA LYS A 576 -2.67 -24.92 7.88
C LYS A 576 -1.62 -24.84 9.01
N VAL A 577 -1.06 -23.65 9.24
CA VAL A 577 -0.15 -23.42 10.36
C VAL A 577 -0.93 -23.54 11.67
N GLY A 578 -0.44 -24.37 12.58
CA GLY A 578 -1.03 -24.54 13.92
C GLY A 578 -0.88 -23.24 14.75
N THR A 579 -1.87 -22.95 15.60
CA THR A 579 -1.83 -21.79 16.48
C THR A 579 -2.09 -22.20 17.94
N ALA A 580 -1.19 -21.79 18.83
CA ALA A 580 -1.32 -21.87 20.26
C ALA A 580 -1.37 -20.43 20.81
N PHE A 581 -2.47 -19.72 20.52
CA PHE A 581 -2.71 -18.36 21.01
C PHE A 581 -3.14 -18.36 22.48
N ASN A 582 -3.03 -17.20 23.14
CA ASN A 582 -3.23 -17.07 24.58
C ASN A 582 -2.40 -18.05 25.40
N THR A 583 -1.25 -18.51 24.85
CA THR A 583 -0.39 -19.53 25.43
C THR A 583 1.02 -18.99 25.63
N SER A 584 1.51 -19.05 26.87
CA SER A 584 2.87 -18.64 27.24
C SER A 584 3.76 -19.88 27.35
N PRO A 585 5.00 -19.86 26.85
CA PRO A 585 5.96 -20.94 27.05
C PRO A 585 6.37 -21.00 28.53
N VAL A 586 6.48 -22.20 29.08
CA VAL A 586 6.90 -22.47 30.46
C VAL A 586 8.29 -23.12 30.48
N GLU A 587 8.52 -24.10 29.63
CA GLU A 587 9.78 -24.84 29.54
C GLU A 587 9.95 -25.41 28.13
N ILE A 588 11.20 -25.44 27.65
CA ILE A 588 11.58 -26.17 26.43
C ILE A 588 12.19 -27.50 26.84
N THR A 589 11.64 -28.58 26.32
CA THR A 589 12.08 -29.95 26.55
C THR A 589 12.71 -30.53 25.27
N ASP A 590 13.23 -31.74 25.33
CA ASP A 590 13.75 -32.43 24.13
C ASP A 590 12.60 -32.84 23.18
N ASP A 591 11.37 -32.97 23.70
CA ASP A 591 10.18 -33.37 22.95
C ASP A 591 9.35 -32.15 22.43
N GLY A 592 9.72 -30.91 22.78
CA GLY A 592 9.01 -29.71 22.36
C GLY A 592 8.90 -28.65 23.44
N VAL A 593 7.76 -27.91 23.49
CA VAL A 593 7.54 -26.80 24.41
C VAL A 593 6.34 -27.05 25.31
N ILE A 594 6.52 -26.95 26.62
CA ILE A 594 5.41 -26.90 27.56
C ILE A 594 4.86 -25.47 27.52
N GLY A 595 3.62 -25.34 27.05
CA GLY A 595 2.88 -24.08 27.03
C GLY A 595 1.77 -24.08 28.05
N LYS A 596 1.47 -22.90 28.62
CA LYS A 596 0.41 -22.67 29.62
C LYS A 596 -0.61 -21.65 29.10
N ASN A 597 -1.88 -22.02 29.20
CA ASN A 597 -3.04 -21.17 28.92
C ASN A 597 -4.07 -21.28 30.04
N ALA A 598 -5.29 -20.80 29.83
CA ALA A 598 -6.39 -20.85 30.81
C ALA A 598 -6.84 -22.29 31.15
N GLU A 599 -6.58 -23.26 30.26
CA GLU A 599 -6.95 -24.67 30.44
C GLU A 599 -5.88 -25.46 31.22
N GLY A 600 -4.68 -24.90 31.41
CA GLY A 600 -3.55 -25.50 32.08
C GLY A 600 -2.29 -25.60 31.22
N GLU A 601 -1.42 -26.53 31.60
CA GLU A 601 -0.17 -26.80 30.90
C GLU A 601 -0.32 -27.98 29.93
N LYS A 602 0.28 -27.82 28.74
CA LYS A 602 0.26 -28.83 27.67
C LYS A 602 1.58 -28.86 26.93
N LEU A 603 2.04 -30.07 26.59
CA LEU A 603 3.17 -30.23 25.67
C LEU A 603 2.75 -29.96 24.22
N TYR A 604 3.49 -29.11 23.53
CA TYR A 604 3.45 -28.91 22.09
C TYR A 604 4.67 -29.57 21.49
N GLU A 605 4.48 -30.75 20.89
CA GLU A 605 5.56 -31.57 20.33
C GLU A 605 6.32 -30.82 19.22
N ALA A 606 7.65 -30.85 19.26
CA ALA A 606 8.50 -30.27 18.24
C ALA A 606 9.89 -30.95 18.18
N ASP A 607 10.37 -31.17 16.96
CA ASP A 607 11.75 -31.55 16.68
C ASP A 607 12.68 -30.34 16.78
N THR A 608 12.14 -29.15 16.51
CA THR A 608 12.88 -27.88 16.58
C THR A 608 12.00 -26.82 17.23
N VAL A 609 12.58 -26.05 18.13
CA VAL A 609 11.98 -24.90 18.77
C VAL A 609 12.69 -23.64 18.29
N ILE A 610 11.91 -22.67 17.78
CA ILE A 610 12.47 -21.40 17.27
C ILE A 610 11.93 -20.27 18.13
N TYR A 611 12.84 -19.42 18.63
CA TYR A 611 12.40 -18.21 19.33
C TYR A 611 12.45 -16.98 18.45
N ALA A 612 11.34 -16.19 18.50
CA ALA A 612 11.16 -14.89 17.84
C ALA A 612 10.54 -13.90 18.85
N VAL A 613 11.24 -13.70 19.99
CA VAL A 613 10.72 -13.01 21.16
C VAL A 613 11.10 -11.53 21.23
N GLY A 614 11.68 -10.99 20.16
CA GLY A 614 12.04 -9.58 20.01
C GLY A 614 13.51 -9.39 19.67
N GLN A 615 13.90 -8.11 19.58
CA GLN A 615 15.22 -7.66 19.21
C GLN A 615 15.81 -6.79 20.31
N ARG A 616 17.12 -6.82 20.47
CA ARG A 616 17.89 -6.00 21.41
C ARG A 616 18.68 -4.95 20.61
N PRO A 617 18.45 -3.64 20.83
CA PRO A 617 19.16 -2.59 20.11
C PRO A 617 20.66 -2.62 20.43
N LEU A 618 21.48 -2.26 19.43
CA LEU A 618 22.92 -2.05 19.59
C LEU A 618 23.23 -0.58 19.98
N ALA A 619 22.51 -0.08 21.00
CA ALA A 619 22.57 1.31 21.41
C ALA A 619 23.91 1.70 22.04
N ASP A 620 24.44 0.86 22.95
CA ASP A 620 25.73 1.11 23.61
C ASP A 620 26.87 1.07 22.60
N GLU A 621 26.79 0.17 21.61
CA GLU A 621 27.77 0.07 20.52
C GLU A 621 27.68 1.31 19.60
N ALA A 622 26.50 1.86 19.36
CA ALA A 622 26.31 3.08 18.57
C ALA A 622 26.86 4.32 19.28
N GLU A 623 26.67 4.42 20.58
CA GLU A 623 27.16 5.55 21.39
C GLU A 623 28.69 5.72 21.41
N GLN A 624 29.44 4.66 21.12
CA GLN A 624 30.92 4.74 21.03
C GLN A 624 31.40 5.70 19.94
N PHE A 625 30.57 5.98 18.92
CA PHE A 625 30.91 6.87 17.81
C PHE A 625 30.54 8.33 18.05
N ARG A 626 29.90 8.67 19.18
CA ARG A 626 29.36 10.01 19.47
C ARG A 626 30.41 11.13 19.33
N PHE A 627 31.61 10.88 19.73
CA PHE A 627 32.70 11.88 19.72
C PHE A 627 33.64 11.75 18.51
N CYS A 628 33.30 10.96 17.50
CA CYS A 628 34.09 10.86 16.27
C CYS A 628 33.84 12.03 15.32
N ALA A 629 32.77 12.81 15.50
CA ALA A 629 32.44 13.99 14.69
C ALA A 629 31.67 15.04 15.52
N PRO A 630 31.62 16.32 15.06
CA PRO A 630 30.79 17.36 15.65
C PRO A 630 29.29 17.05 15.61
N GLU A 631 28.78 16.47 14.50
CA GLU A 631 27.39 16.06 14.33
C GLU A 631 27.30 14.53 14.47
N PHE A 632 26.38 14.05 15.31
CA PHE A 632 26.17 12.62 15.56
C PHE A 632 24.71 12.27 15.57
N TYR A 633 24.33 11.24 14.82
CA TYR A 633 22.97 10.72 14.70
C TYR A 633 22.93 9.21 14.91
N THR A 634 21.89 8.71 15.57
CA THR A 634 21.59 7.27 15.66
C THR A 634 20.27 7.00 14.97
N ILE A 635 20.20 5.95 14.15
CA ILE A 635 19.00 5.62 13.35
C ILE A 635 18.70 4.12 13.34
N GLY A 636 17.46 3.78 13.09
CA GLY A 636 16.99 2.40 12.91
C GLY A 636 16.98 1.61 14.21
N ASP A 637 17.21 0.31 14.10
CA ASP A 637 17.04 -0.64 15.20
C ASP A 637 18.06 -0.49 16.33
N CYS A 638 19.14 0.23 16.14
CA CYS A 638 20.05 0.54 17.25
C CYS A 638 19.48 1.58 18.22
N VAL A 639 18.43 2.31 17.81
CA VAL A 639 17.65 3.20 18.68
C VAL A 639 16.49 2.42 19.29
N THR A 640 15.64 1.88 18.42
CA THR A 640 14.47 1.09 18.81
C THR A 640 14.12 0.13 17.67
N PRO A 641 14.24 -1.19 17.90
CA PRO A 641 13.86 -2.17 16.90
C PRO A 641 12.40 -2.00 16.45
N ALA A 642 12.20 -1.84 15.16
CA ALA A 642 10.89 -1.54 14.57
C ALA A 642 10.75 -2.11 13.16
N THR A 643 10.19 -1.35 12.22
CA THR A 643 9.99 -1.79 10.83
C THR A 643 10.90 -1.00 9.87
N ILE A 644 10.93 -1.45 8.61
CA ILE A 644 11.65 -0.73 7.52
C ILE A 644 11.23 0.75 7.47
N TYR A 645 9.93 1.04 7.69
CA TYR A 645 9.41 2.42 7.66
C TYR A 645 10.09 3.35 8.67
N GLN A 646 10.28 2.89 9.91
CA GLN A 646 10.98 3.69 10.92
C GLN A 646 12.45 3.88 10.56
N ALA A 647 13.12 2.84 10.09
CA ALA A 647 14.53 2.92 9.70
C ALA A 647 14.75 3.91 8.54
N THR A 648 13.95 3.85 7.47
CA THR A 648 14.06 4.76 6.32
C THR A 648 13.62 6.19 6.66
N SER A 649 12.58 6.36 7.50
CA SER A 649 12.13 7.68 7.94
C SER A 649 13.17 8.38 8.82
N GLN A 650 13.79 7.66 9.77
CA GLN A 650 14.86 8.20 10.60
C GLN A 650 16.10 8.55 9.77
N ALA A 651 16.44 7.69 8.81
CA ALA A 651 17.52 7.93 7.86
C ALA A 651 17.30 9.23 7.06
N PHE A 652 16.07 9.41 6.57
CA PHE A 652 15.66 10.59 5.82
C PHE A 652 15.85 11.87 6.63
N TYR A 653 15.35 11.92 7.87
CA TYR A 653 15.47 13.12 8.69
C TYR A 653 16.92 13.37 9.12
N ALA A 654 17.65 12.36 9.57
CA ALA A 654 19.03 12.51 9.98
C ALA A 654 19.92 13.04 8.83
N ALA A 655 19.82 12.43 7.64
CA ALA A 655 20.62 12.84 6.49
C ALA A 655 20.26 14.24 5.96
N ARG A 656 18.99 14.66 6.08
CA ARG A 656 18.55 16.00 5.69
C ARG A 656 18.95 17.10 6.67
N ASP A 657 19.20 16.72 7.93
CA ASP A 657 19.58 17.69 8.96
C ASP A 657 21.07 18.05 8.92
N ILE A 658 21.91 17.18 8.37
CA ILE A 658 23.35 17.42 8.23
C ILE A 658 23.65 18.72 7.47
N GLY A 659 24.54 19.54 8.04
CA GLY A 659 25.04 20.76 7.43
C GLY A 659 24.05 21.93 7.46
N ARG A 660 23.02 21.88 8.27
CA ARG A 660 22.12 23.01 8.55
C ARG A 660 22.71 24.01 9.56
N LEU A 661 23.64 23.54 10.41
CA LEU A 661 24.31 24.34 11.42
C LEU A 661 25.63 24.93 10.92
#